data_4500e4361ccc8a7cf476c108f8c67b23
#
_entry.id   4500e4361ccc8a7cf476c108f8c67b23
#
_cell.length_a   1.000
_cell.length_b   1.000
_cell.length_c   1.000
_cell.angle_alpha   90.00
_cell.angle_beta   90.00
_cell.angle_gamma   90.00
#
_symmetry.space_group_name_H-M   'P 1'
#
loop_
_entity.id
_entity.type
_entity.pdbx_description
1 polymer ?
#
loop_
_entity_poly.entity_id
_entity_poly.type
_entity_poly.pdbx_seq_one_letter_code
_entity_poly.pdbx_strand_id
1 'polypeptide(L)'
;MTEKTTKAPRSYQGVMISSTFTDLEHHRQALIRAVKTQGLTDVAMENDSAKPDLDVLDSSLQMVRDSSAYVGVISRKYGQIPKDPARNPENLSLTELEFDEAQRLNRPIVLFIMGEKHPVTEADVELNEEKRTKLSAFRERAKKMGPGSSVHRVYATFDSLEEFKDHLGASVASLKRHIEGQLGRARDEGSPVDPPVPSPIPIPTPPTFYAEPPYLASHSFVGRRAELDTLSDWALPTEPHPILLFEAIGGTGKSMLTWEWVTNHALRVRTDWAGRFWYSFYEKGAQLADFCRYALAYITAEPLEIFKKMKMLELGERLAHHLQRDSWLLVLDGLERILVAYHRIDADQLADEEAGTTDEIGKRDPCSAIRPEDDDLLRVLATCKPSKLLVTSRLLPRVLVNYSGQALPDNVLRVPLRGLRPPDAEALFRACGVKGGSEAIQGYLQKHCDCHPLVIGVLAGLVNEFMPDRSNFDAWEGSAAGSGQLDLADIALVQKRNHILAAALSTLPKPSHELLSILALLSEAVDYETLSALNSHLPPSGLASAITDLGRRGLVQYDAQDRRYDLHPVVRSVVAGGLRSEETEHYGWRVVDHFSQMAHVPYDEVEAIEDLRPSLQVVRTLLWMGRLEDAYNSYHGALANALGFNLEAHAELLALLKPFFPKGWASPPEGLGLRAASYVAVWAAFALQNFGSFPEALAAYGLSLKTGLVEADWWHLSSELWNISNLFYNRNRLAISERCETQALDLASLVKDPEALFMARLNLFRTLGERGEGAEAERLWMLLDPMGRAWARSSYRPGEAERQLAVSKFWQGTLCDDDLERAEWLTREGKNRNGLRGLHCLRGEWRLEQGGWQGAAESFQEALRMAHEVLQDDAKSETLLALAKLHLGQIAEPRLEVERLSQAKNYFYRGLAELWLAIDDKVRAKECALAAYKWSWADGEPYVHRYELNKSRELLERLGVEIPNLLPYDPAKDEKLPWEDEVAAAIEQLRAEKAAAGQPRVEG
;
A
#
# COMPACT_ATOMS: atom_id res chain seq x y z
N MET A 1 -42.21 -23.44 22.58
CA MET A 1 -42.10 -22.57 21.40
C MET A 1 -40.73 -21.86 21.49
N THR A 2 -39.72 -22.43 20.89
CA THR A 2 -38.35 -21.88 20.84
C THR A 2 -38.16 -21.24 19.50
N GLU A 3 -38.04 -19.93 19.49
CA GLU A 3 -37.66 -19.15 18.29
C GLU A 3 -36.34 -19.66 17.69
N LYS A 4 -36.40 -20.16 16.48
CA LYS A 4 -35.22 -20.42 15.67
C LYS A 4 -34.70 -19.08 15.17
N THR A 5 -33.60 -18.61 15.75
CA THR A 5 -32.77 -17.50 15.19
C THR A 5 -32.32 -17.91 13.78
N THR A 6 -32.91 -17.31 12.78
CA THR A 6 -32.47 -17.37 11.38
C THR A 6 -31.13 -16.62 11.27
N LYS A 7 -30.04 -17.36 11.06
CA LYS A 7 -28.76 -16.78 10.64
C LYS A 7 -28.92 -16.04 9.31
N ALA A 8 -28.38 -14.83 9.24
CA ALA A 8 -28.33 -14.06 8.00
C ALA A 8 -27.66 -14.87 6.87
N PRO A 9 -28.17 -14.81 5.64
CA PRO A 9 -27.62 -15.56 4.52
C PRO A 9 -26.20 -15.06 4.17
N ARG A 10 -25.26 -15.98 4.08
CA ARG A 10 -23.90 -15.71 3.59
C ARG A 10 -23.96 -15.44 2.09
N SER A 11 -23.48 -14.28 1.65
CA SER A 11 -23.39 -13.92 0.24
C SER A 11 -22.10 -14.51 -0.35
N TYR A 12 -22.23 -15.66 -1.01
CA TYR A 12 -21.18 -16.17 -1.89
C TYR A 12 -21.54 -15.86 -3.34
N GLN A 13 -20.56 -15.51 -4.19
CA GLN A 13 -20.74 -15.43 -5.66
C GLN A 13 -20.75 -16.85 -6.27
N GLY A 14 -21.49 -17.76 -5.66
CA GLY A 14 -21.60 -19.14 -6.10
C GLY A 14 -22.66 -19.29 -7.18
N VAL A 15 -22.40 -20.13 -8.19
CA VAL A 15 -23.36 -20.53 -9.22
C VAL A 15 -23.73 -21.99 -8.98
N MET A 16 -25.01 -22.24 -8.63
CA MET A 16 -25.52 -23.57 -8.49
C MET A 16 -25.58 -24.28 -9.84
N ILE A 17 -24.98 -25.46 -9.93
CA ILE A 17 -25.00 -26.32 -11.12
C ILE A 17 -25.93 -27.49 -10.85
N SER A 18 -27.06 -27.48 -11.54
CA SER A 18 -28.12 -28.47 -11.39
C SER A 18 -28.34 -29.28 -12.70
N SER A 19 -28.27 -30.57 -12.59
CA SER A 19 -28.59 -31.51 -13.68
C SER A 19 -28.67 -32.93 -13.15
N THR A 20 -29.15 -33.86 -13.97
CA THR A 20 -28.96 -35.31 -13.73
C THR A 20 -27.46 -35.65 -13.84
N PHE A 21 -27.01 -36.61 -13.02
CA PHE A 21 -25.58 -36.93 -12.90
C PHE A 21 -25.11 -37.95 -13.93
N THR A 22 -25.79 -39.07 -14.03
CA THR A 22 -25.31 -40.27 -14.75
C THR A 22 -25.23 -40.10 -16.26
N ASP A 23 -26.09 -39.30 -16.85
CA ASP A 23 -26.24 -39.07 -18.30
C ASP A 23 -25.60 -37.77 -18.77
N LEU A 24 -25.19 -36.89 -17.85
CA LEU A 24 -24.64 -35.59 -18.15
C LEU A 24 -23.24 -35.35 -17.56
N GLU A 25 -22.51 -36.37 -17.16
CA GLU A 25 -21.21 -36.23 -16.49
C GLU A 25 -20.22 -35.31 -17.25
N HIS A 26 -20.07 -35.55 -18.58
CA HIS A 26 -19.18 -34.72 -19.41
C HIS A 26 -19.66 -33.27 -19.59
N HIS A 27 -20.97 -33.07 -19.62
CA HIS A 27 -21.57 -31.74 -19.72
C HIS A 27 -21.38 -30.95 -18.42
N ARG A 28 -21.57 -31.63 -17.27
CA ARG A 28 -21.30 -31.04 -15.95
C ARG A 28 -19.86 -30.61 -15.79
N GLN A 29 -18.91 -31.47 -16.17
CA GLN A 29 -17.49 -31.13 -16.12
C GLN A 29 -17.14 -29.93 -17.00
N ALA A 30 -17.71 -29.83 -18.20
CA ALA A 30 -17.52 -28.69 -19.09
C ALA A 30 -18.10 -27.41 -18.47
N LEU A 31 -19.28 -27.50 -17.84
CA LEU A 31 -19.94 -26.39 -17.16
C LEU A 31 -19.16 -25.90 -15.94
N ILE A 32 -18.68 -26.81 -15.08
CA ILE A 32 -17.84 -26.50 -13.93
C ILE A 32 -16.57 -25.75 -14.39
N ARG A 33 -15.91 -26.23 -15.46
CA ARG A 33 -14.74 -25.53 -16.02
C ARG A 33 -15.09 -24.14 -16.55
N ALA A 34 -16.20 -23.98 -17.25
CA ALA A 34 -16.65 -22.70 -17.78
C ALA A 34 -16.95 -21.68 -16.67
N VAL A 35 -17.58 -22.11 -15.58
CA VAL A 35 -17.87 -21.28 -14.40
C VAL A 35 -16.57 -20.82 -13.75
N LYS A 36 -15.62 -21.75 -13.53
CA LYS A 36 -14.28 -21.44 -12.96
C LYS A 36 -13.46 -20.52 -13.86
N THR A 37 -13.49 -20.72 -15.16
CA THR A 37 -12.77 -19.88 -16.15
C THR A 37 -13.26 -18.43 -16.11
N GLN A 38 -14.54 -18.21 -15.78
CA GLN A 38 -15.10 -16.87 -15.63
C GLN A 38 -14.89 -16.28 -14.24
N GLY A 39 -14.14 -16.93 -13.34
CA GLY A 39 -13.87 -16.45 -11.99
C GLY A 39 -15.09 -16.53 -11.05
N LEU A 40 -16.09 -17.38 -11.37
CA LEU A 40 -17.24 -17.66 -10.51
C LEU A 40 -16.98 -18.94 -9.70
N THR A 41 -17.56 -19.05 -8.52
CA THR A 41 -17.49 -20.26 -7.70
C THR A 41 -18.55 -21.25 -8.12
N ASP A 42 -18.18 -22.48 -8.47
CA ASP A 42 -19.13 -23.55 -8.76
C ASP A 42 -19.66 -24.18 -7.48
N VAL A 43 -20.96 -24.21 -7.36
CA VAL A 43 -21.68 -24.90 -6.29
C VAL A 43 -22.33 -26.14 -6.93
N ALA A 44 -21.74 -27.30 -6.69
CA ALA A 44 -22.18 -28.56 -7.25
C ALA A 44 -22.06 -29.66 -6.21
N MET A 45 -22.98 -30.65 -6.27
CA MET A 45 -22.97 -31.73 -5.27
C MET A 45 -21.69 -32.56 -5.23
N GLU A 46 -20.93 -32.60 -6.32
CA GLU A 46 -19.62 -33.26 -6.39
C GLU A 46 -18.55 -32.61 -5.50
N ASN A 47 -18.72 -31.35 -5.19
CA ASN A 47 -17.80 -30.59 -4.36
C ASN A 47 -18.23 -30.55 -2.89
N ASP A 48 -19.35 -31.19 -2.53
CA ASP A 48 -19.86 -31.18 -1.17
C ASP A 48 -19.26 -32.35 -0.36
N SER A 49 -18.83 -32.04 0.84
CA SER A 49 -18.34 -33.06 1.77
C SER A 49 -19.51 -33.72 2.50
N ALA A 50 -19.34 -34.98 2.91
CA ALA A 50 -20.33 -35.66 3.75
C ALA A 50 -20.66 -34.84 5.01
N LYS A 51 -21.94 -34.52 5.20
CA LYS A 51 -22.44 -33.74 6.34
C LYS A 51 -23.24 -34.66 7.26
N PRO A 52 -22.97 -34.71 8.57
CA PRO A 52 -23.62 -35.69 9.48
C PRO A 52 -25.11 -35.42 9.73
N ASP A 53 -25.57 -34.18 9.56
CA ASP A 53 -26.92 -33.74 9.99
C ASP A 53 -27.81 -33.24 8.83
N LEU A 54 -27.44 -33.44 7.56
CA LEU A 54 -28.18 -33.00 6.39
C LEU A 54 -28.39 -34.17 5.43
N ASP A 55 -29.63 -34.36 4.99
CA ASP A 55 -29.93 -35.27 3.91
C ASP A 55 -29.71 -34.63 2.52
N VAL A 56 -29.74 -35.45 1.47
CA VAL A 56 -29.49 -35.02 0.09
C VAL A 56 -30.44 -33.91 -0.36
N LEU A 57 -31.71 -33.94 0.07
CA LEU A 57 -32.67 -32.92 -0.32
C LEU A 57 -32.42 -31.59 0.37
N ASP A 58 -32.13 -31.59 1.67
CA ASP A 58 -31.81 -30.37 2.41
C ASP A 58 -30.49 -29.78 1.96
N SER A 59 -29.48 -30.63 1.71
CA SER A 59 -28.16 -30.18 1.21
C SER A 59 -28.30 -29.49 -0.17
N SER A 60 -29.04 -30.13 -1.09
CA SER A 60 -29.24 -29.61 -2.44
C SER A 60 -30.02 -28.27 -2.45
N LEU A 61 -31.13 -28.17 -1.71
CA LEU A 61 -31.88 -26.93 -1.58
C LEU A 61 -31.08 -25.83 -0.87
N GLN A 62 -30.22 -26.20 0.10
CA GLN A 62 -29.35 -25.25 0.76
C GLN A 62 -28.30 -24.69 -0.22
N MET A 63 -27.73 -25.50 -1.11
CA MET A 63 -26.84 -25.04 -2.16
C MET A 63 -27.48 -23.99 -3.07
N VAL A 64 -28.75 -24.18 -3.43
CA VAL A 64 -29.52 -23.18 -4.22
C VAL A 64 -29.68 -21.88 -3.42
N ARG A 65 -29.96 -21.97 -2.11
CA ARG A 65 -30.15 -20.82 -1.22
C ARG A 65 -28.85 -20.02 -1.04
N ASP A 66 -27.73 -20.73 -0.95
CA ASP A 66 -26.40 -20.12 -0.75
C ASP A 66 -25.78 -19.59 -2.07
N SER A 67 -26.37 -19.92 -3.24
CA SER A 67 -25.91 -19.50 -4.55
C SER A 67 -26.52 -18.17 -5.00
N SER A 68 -25.73 -17.37 -5.73
CA SER A 68 -26.16 -16.11 -6.33
C SER A 68 -26.91 -16.30 -7.66
N ALA A 69 -26.70 -17.42 -8.32
CA ALA A 69 -27.34 -17.77 -9.59
C ALA A 69 -27.50 -19.29 -9.74
N TYR A 70 -28.25 -19.68 -10.72
CA TYR A 70 -28.56 -21.06 -11.02
C TYR A 70 -28.33 -21.38 -12.50
N VAL A 71 -27.64 -22.48 -12.78
CA VAL A 71 -27.50 -23.03 -14.13
C VAL A 71 -28.06 -24.43 -14.16
N GLY A 72 -29.15 -24.62 -14.94
CA GLY A 72 -29.82 -25.89 -15.10
C GLY A 72 -29.51 -26.52 -16.46
N VAL A 73 -29.16 -27.82 -16.44
CA VAL A 73 -29.06 -28.64 -17.66
C VAL A 73 -30.12 -29.74 -17.60
N ILE A 74 -31.08 -29.68 -18.48
CA ILE A 74 -32.18 -30.65 -18.54
C ILE A 74 -31.94 -31.63 -19.69
N SER A 75 -31.72 -32.90 -19.34
CA SER A 75 -31.51 -34.03 -20.26
C SER A 75 -32.78 -34.72 -20.67
N ARG A 76 -32.65 -35.96 -21.15
CA ARG A 76 -33.76 -36.87 -21.43
C ARG A 76 -34.09 -37.82 -20.26
N LYS A 77 -33.50 -37.58 -19.09
CA LYS A 77 -33.85 -38.26 -17.83
C LYS A 77 -34.49 -37.32 -16.85
N TYR A 78 -35.50 -37.81 -16.14
CA TYR A 78 -36.20 -37.03 -15.10
C TYR A 78 -35.37 -36.95 -13.80
N GLY A 79 -34.50 -37.95 -13.57
CA GLY A 79 -33.62 -38.00 -12.41
C GLY A 79 -34.24 -38.67 -11.19
N GLN A 80 -33.61 -38.47 -10.04
CA GLN A 80 -34.01 -39.10 -8.78
C GLN A 80 -35.15 -38.31 -8.12
N ILE A 81 -36.17 -39.06 -7.64
CA ILE A 81 -37.27 -38.48 -6.86
C ILE A 81 -37.04 -38.80 -5.40
N PRO A 82 -36.84 -37.79 -4.53
CA PRO A 82 -36.74 -37.97 -3.09
C PRO A 82 -38.07 -38.52 -2.54
N LYS A 83 -38.01 -39.60 -1.76
CA LYS A 83 -39.20 -40.25 -1.15
C LYS A 83 -39.47 -39.61 0.21
N ASP A 84 -39.95 -38.40 0.21
CA ASP A 84 -40.38 -37.66 1.41
C ASP A 84 -41.75 -36.96 1.16
N PRO A 85 -42.89 -37.59 1.56
CA PRO A 85 -44.20 -37.02 1.29
C PRO A 85 -44.42 -35.65 1.96
N ALA A 86 -43.71 -35.34 3.02
CA ALA A 86 -43.86 -34.06 3.74
C ALA A 86 -43.17 -32.92 3.01
N ARG A 87 -41.98 -33.17 2.42
CA ARG A 87 -41.16 -32.15 1.74
C ARG A 87 -41.29 -32.22 0.20
N ASN A 88 -41.76 -33.35 -0.36
CA ASN A 88 -41.94 -33.57 -1.79
C ASN A 88 -43.34 -34.24 -2.07
N PRO A 89 -44.45 -33.57 -1.73
CA PRO A 89 -45.78 -34.15 -1.89
C PRO A 89 -46.16 -34.45 -3.36
N GLU A 90 -45.57 -33.71 -4.32
CA GLU A 90 -45.84 -33.86 -5.75
C GLU A 90 -44.91 -34.89 -6.41
N ASN A 91 -44.02 -35.52 -5.66
CA ASN A 91 -43.03 -36.49 -6.17
C ASN A 91 -42.21 -35.94 -7.35
N LEU A 92 -41.66 -34.73 -7.18
CA LEU A 92 -40.80 -34.08 -8.18
C LEU A 92 -39.39 -34.63 -8.10
N SER A 93 -38.65 -34.53 -9.20
CA SER A 93 -37.21 -34.87 -9.20
C SER A 93 -36.39 -33.82 -8.43
N LEU A 94 -35.20 -34.23 -7.96
CA LEU A 94 -34.31 -33.31 -7.25
C LEU A 94 -33.97 -32.08 -8.10
N THR A 95 -33.63 -32.27 -9.38
CA THR A 95 -33.36 -31.20 -10.35
C THR A 95 -34.56 -30.24 -10.52
N GLU A 96 -35.80 -30.76 -10.48
CA GLU A 96 -37.00 -29.94 -10.58
C GLU A 96 -37.22 -29.14 -9.29
N LEU A 97 -37.00 -29.73 -8.12
CA LEU A 97 -37.06 -29.05 -6.82
C LEU A 97 -36.03 -27.94 -6.68
N GLU A 98 -34.80 -28.19 -7.14
CA GLU A 98 -33.73 -27.18 -7.20
C GLU A 98 -34.11 -26.00 -8.10
N PHE A 99 -34.68 -26.29 -9.26
CA PHE A 99 -35.16 -25.27 -10.18
C PHE A 99 -36.29 -24.43 -9.58
N ASP A 100 -37.24 -25.06 -8.91
CA ASP A 100 -38.37 -24.39 -8.25
C ASP A 100 -37.88 -23.51 -7.10
N GLU A 101 -36.93 -23.97 -6.30
CA GLU A 101 -36.32 -23.18 -5.25
C GLU A 101 -35.54 -21.97 -5.83
N ALA A 102 -34.82 -22.14 -6.94
CA ALA A 102 -34.14 -21.04 -7.62
C ALA A 102 -35.13 -19.98 -8.14
N GLN A 103 -36.27 -20.41 -8.68
CA GLN A 103 -37.36 -19.49 -9.08
C GLN A 103 -38.01 -18.80 -7.88
N ARG A 104 -38.29 -19.53 -6.79
CA ARG A 104 -38.84 -18.98 -5.55
C ARG A 104 -37.94 -17.89 -4.96
N LEU A 105 -36.62 -18.07 -5.03
CA LEU A 105 -35.63 -17.12 -4.56
C LEU A 105 -35.31 -16.01 -5.56
N ASN A 106 -35.96 -16.00 -6.72
CA ASN A 106 -35.75 -15.06 -7.81
C ASN A 106 -34.28 -14.99 -8.25
N ARG A 107 -33.59 -16.15 -8.28
CA ARG A 107 -32.22 -16.24 -8.75
C ARG A 107 -32.13 -16.05 -10.27
N PRO A 108 -31.09 -15.44 -10.82
CA PRO A 108 -30.79 -15.50 -12.26
C PRO A 108 -30.64 -16.95 -12.71
N ILE A 109 -31.38 -17.35 -13.72
CA ILE A 109 -31.41 -18.73 -14.21
C ILE A 109 -30.92 -18.76 -15.66
N VAL A 110 -29.86 -19.54 -15.90
CA VAL A 110 -29.40 -19.95 -17.21
C VAL A 110 -29.82 -21.40 -17.44
N LEU A 111 -30.45 -21.68 -18.58
CA LEU A 111 -31.00 -22.99 -18.84
C LEU A 111 -30.49 -23.54 -20.17
N PHE A 112 -29.99 -24.78 -20.11
CA PHE A 112 -29.65 -25.61 -21.26
C PHE A 112 -30.57 -26.82 -21.34
N ILE A 113 -31.08 -27.09 -22.54
CA ILE A 113 -32.02 -28.19 -22.77
C ILE A 113 -31.47 -29.09 -23.88
N MET A 114 -31.23 -30.36 -23.56
CA MET A 114 -30.77 -31.34 -24.53
C MET A 114 -31.83 -31.50 -25.64
N GLY A 115 -31.43 -31.35 -26.90
CA GLY A 115 -32.24 -31.47 -28.09
C GLY A 115 -32.54 -32.91 -28.47
N GLU A 116 -33.43 -33.14 -29.47
CA GLU A 116 -33.88 -34.46 -29.89
C GLU A 116 -32.82 -35.24 -30.70
N LYS A 117 -31.86 -34.56 -31.30
CA LYS A 117 -30.81 -35.16 -32.12
C LYS A 117 -29.55 -35.53 -31.34
N HIS A 118 -29.50 -35.19 -30.05
CA HIS A 118 -28.34 -35.51 -29.23
C HIS A 118 -28.13 -37.03 -29.15
N PRO A 119 -26.91 -37.56 -29.46
CA PRO A 119 -26.64 -39.00 -29.30
C PRO A 119 -26.80 -39.42 -27.85
N VAL A 120 -27.68 -40.37 -27.61
CA VAL A 120 -28.00 -40.95 -26.29
C VAL A 120 -28.08 -42.46 -26.41
N THR A 121 -27.72 -43.16 -25.34
CA THR A 121 -27.95 -44.60 -25.22
C THR A 121 -29.34 -44.86 -24.66
N GLU A 122 -29.84 -46.11 -24.74
CA GLU A 122 -31.09 -46.49 -24.06
C GLU A 122 -31.08 -46.23 -22.56
N ALA A 123 -29.86 -46.30 -21.97
CA ALA A 123 -29.65 -46.00 -20.57
C ALA A 123 -29.82 -44.50 -20.23
N ASP A 124 -29.71 -43.60 -21.17
CA ASP A 124 -29.77 -42.13 -20.99
C ASP A 124 -31.13 -41.53 -21.30
N VAL A 125 -32.13 -42.36 -21.58
CA VAL A 125 -33.50 -41.95 -21.84
C VAL A 125 -34.41 -42.39 -20.71
N GLU A 126 -35.40 -41.58 -20.36
CA GLU A 126 -36.41 -41.95 -19.36
C GLU A 126 -37.41 -42.98 -19.95
N LEU A 127 -37.37 -44.20 -19.42
CA LEU A 127 -38.19 -45.29 -19.88
C LEU A 127 -39.51 -45.43 -19.12
N ASN A 128 -39.60 -44.88 -17.91
CA ASN A 128 -40.80 -44.89 -17.10
C ASN A 128 -41.79 -43.83 -17.63
N GLU A 129 -43.02 -44.27 -17.96
CA GLU A 129 -44.02 -43.43 -18.62
C GLU A 129 -44.50 -42.23 -17.73
N GLU A 130 -44.60 -42.46 -16.42
CA GLU A 130 -44.97 -41.42 -15.47
C GLU A 130 -43.85 -40.37 -15.35
N LYS A 131 -42.61 -40.79 -15.22
CA LYS A 131 -41.45 -39.91 -15.19
C LYS A 131 -41.24 -39.16 -16.50
N ARG A 132 -41.55 -39.81 -17.64
CA ARG A 132 -41.45 -39.18 -18.96
C ARG A 132 -42.47 -38.08 -19.14
N THR A 133 -43.68 -38.28 -18.62
CA THR A 133 -44.73 -37.24 -18.62
C THR A 133 -44.35 -36.07 -17.74
N LYS A 134 -43.82 -36.34 -16.56
CA LYS A 134 -43.29 -35.29 -15.63
C LYS A 134 -42.12 -34.53 -16.27
N LEU A 135 -41.16 -35.21 -16.90
CA LEU A 135 -40.03 -34.60 -17.60
C LEU A 135 -40.50 -33.65 -18.71
N SER A 136 -41.49 -34.10 -19.53
CA SER A 136 -42.04 -33.28 -20.59
C SER A 136 -42.70 -32.01 -20.03
N ALA A 137 -43.49 -32.16 -18.97
CA ALA A 137 -44.12 -31.04 -18.27
C ALA A 137 -43.09 -30.08 -17.67
N PHE A 138 -42.04 -30.63 -17.04
CA PHE A 138 -40.95 -29.84 -16.49
C PHE A 138 -40.16 -29.06 -17.57
N ARG A 139 -39.82 -29.70 -18.70
CA ARG A 139 -39.12 -29.05 -19.83
C ARG A 139 -39.91 -27.87 -20.39
N GLU A 140 -41.26 -28.02 -20.51
CA GLU A 140 -42.12 -26.93 -20.99
C GLU A 140 -42.31 -25.82 -19.94
N ARG A 141 -42.39 -26.17 -18.66
CA ARG A 141 -42.49 -25.20 -17.56
C ARG A 141 -41.18 -24.41 -17.39
N ALA A 142 -40.06 -25.07 -17.46
CA ALA A 142 -38.73 -24.43 -17.28
C ALA A 142 -38.42 -23.38 -18.37
N LYS A 143 -38.97 -23.53 -19.57
CA LYS A 143 -38.85 -22.53 -20.64
C LYS A 143 -39.56 -21.21 -20.35
N LYS A 144 -40.48 -21.14 -19.39
CA LYS A 144 -41.27 -19.95 -19.04
C LYS A 144 -40.58 -19.15 -17.92
N MET A 145 -40.77 -17.82 -17.92
CA MET A 145 -40.16 -16.92 -16.93
C MET A 145 -40.64 -17.12 -15.51
N GLY A 146 -41.81 -17.68 -15.31
CA GLY A 146 -42.39 -17.98 -13.98
C GLY A 146 -43.70 -18.75 -14.08
N PRO A 147 -44.27 -19.23 -12.96
CA PRO A 147 -45.55 -19.92 -12.91
C PRO A 147 -46.65 -19.05 -13.50
N GLY A 148 -47.37 -19.59 -14.51
CA GLY A 148 -48.44 -18.86 -15.18
C GLY A 148 -48.04 -17.81 -16.22
N SER A 149 -46.72 -17.55 -16.39
CA SER A 149 -46.21 -16.59 -17.37
C SER A 149 -46.37 -17.14 -18.79
N SER A 150 -46.83 -16.27 -19.73
CA SER A 150 -46.81 -16.54 -21.17
C SER A 150 -45.45 -16.16 -21.80
N VAL A 151 -44.56 -15.49 -21.08
CA VAL A 151 -43.25 -15.06 -21.57
C VAL A 151 -42.25 -16.20 -21.44
N HIS A 152 -41.57 -16.51 -22.53
CA HIS A 152 -40.50 -17.52 -22.54
C HIS A 152 -39.18 -16.96 -22.03
N ARG A 153 -38.47 -17.80 -21.27
CA ARG A 153 -37.09 -17.57 -20.90
C ARG A 153 -36.17 -17.75 -22.11
N VAL A 154 -35.10 -17.02 -22.20
CA VAL A 154 -34.04 -17.33 -23.18
C VAL A 154 -33.29 -18.55 -22.66
N TYR A 155 -33.29 -19.64 -23.42
CA TYR A 155 -32.58 -20.88 -23.11
C TYR A 155 -31.81 -21.35 -24.34
N ALA A 156 -30.78 -22.15 -24.16
CA ALA A 156 -30.04 -22.79 -25.23
C ALA A 156 -30.45 -24.26 -25.38
N THR A 157 -30.57 -24.72 -26.62
CA THR A 157 -30.67 -26.15 -26.93
C THR A 157 -29.34 -26.64 -27.47
N PHE A 158 -29.04 -27.90 -27.28
CA PHE A 158 -27.79 -28.51 -27.79
C PHE A 158 -28.06 -29.95 -28.25
N ASP A 159 -27.51 -30.29 -29.40
CA ASP A 159 -27.60 -31.65 -30.03
C ASP A 159 -26.24 -32.38 -30.03
N SER A 160 -25.19 -31.78 -29.45
CA SER A 160 -23.89 -32.40 -29.18
C SER A 160 -23.19 -31.79 -27.97
N LEU A 161 -22.17 -32.48 -27.44
CA LEU A 161 -21.33 -31.94 -26.37
C LEU A 161 -20.52 -30.72 -26.85
N GLU A 162 -20.14 -30.66 -28.11
CA GLU A 162 -19.38 -29.54 -28.67
C GLU A 162 -20.27 -28.31 -28.80
N GLU A 163 -21.49 -28.44 -29.34
CA GLU A 163 -22.46 -27.36 -29.37
C GLU A 163 -22.80 -26.85 -27.99
N PHE A 164 -22.90 -27.75 -26.98
CA PHE A 164 -23.08 -27.35 -25.59
C PHE A 164 -21.94 -26.50 -25.10
N LYS A 165 -20.65 -26.88 -25.40
CA LYS A 165 -19.46 -26.09 -25.00
C LYS A 165 -19.43 -24.73 -25.68
N ASP A 166 -19.83 -24.62 -26.92
CA ASP A 166 -19.89 -23.35 -27.67
C ASP A 166 -20.88 -22.37 -27.02
N HIS A 167 -22.02 -22.87 -26.56
CA HIS A 167 -23.03 -22.07 -25.86
C HIS A 167 -22.59 -21.69 -24.43
N LEU A 168 -21.75 -22.52 -23.77
CA LEU A 168 -21.34 -22.29 -22.39
C LEU A 168 -20.59 -20.97 -22.21
N GLY A 169 -19.58 -20.70 -23.03
CA GLY A 169 -18.70 -19.53 -22.87
C GLY A 169 -19.49 -18.22 -22.82
N ALA A 170 -20.36 -18.03 -23.83
CA ALA A 170 -21.19 -16.83 -23.94
C ALA A 170 -22.25 -16.73 -22.82
N SER A 171 -22.88 -17.87 -22.49
CA SER A 171 -23.96 -17.91 -21.48
C SER A 171 -23.42 -17.64 -20.07
N VAL A 172 -22.30 -18.26 -19.67
CA VAL A 172 -21.69 -18.06 -18.35
C VAL A 172 -21.09 -16.65 -18.25
N ALA A 173 -20.46 -16.11 -19.29
CA ALA A 173 -20.01 -14.74 -19.34
C ALA A 173 -21.18 -13.72 -19.23
N SER A 174 -22.31 -14.03 -19.87
CA SER A 174 -23.54 -13.22 -19.75
C SER A 174 -24.12 -13.29 -18.33
N LEU A 175 -24.09 -14.49 -17.71
CA LEU A 175 -24.52 -14.67 -16.31
C LEU A 175 -23.64 -13.87 -15.35
N LYS A 176 -22.33 -13.90 -15.54
CA LYS A 176 -21.38 -13.09 -14.77
C LYS A 176 -21.73 -11.61 -14.84
N ARG A 177 -21.84 -11.06 -16.05
CA ARG A 177 -22.25 -9.65 -16.24
C ARG A 177 -23.62 -9.32 -15.61
N HIS A 178 -24.55 -10.27 -15.62
CA HIS A 178 -25.86 -10.09 -15.01
C HIS A 178 -25.78 -10.07 -13.48
N ILE A 179 -24.99 -10.96 -12.87
CA ILE A 179 -24.72 -10.98 -11.42
C ILE A 179 -24.03 -9.67 -11.02
N GLU A 180 -23.00 -9.27 -11.74
CA GLU A 180 -22.29 -8.00 -11.54
C GLU A 180 -23.20 -6.79 -11.72
N GLY A 181 -24.04 -6.81 -12.74
CA GLY A 181 -25.05 -5.76 -13.01
C GLY A 181 -26.21 -5.71 -11.99
N GLN A 182 -26.60 -6.82 -11.37
CA GLN A 182 -27.57 -6.82 -10.26
C GLN A 182 -26.92 -6.31 -8.97
N LEU A 183 -25.67 -6.66 -8.73
CA LEU A 183 -24.88 -6.08 -7.65
C LEU A 183 -24.65 -4.57 -7.89
N GLY A 184 -24.52 -4.13 -9.14
CA GLY A 184 -24.49 -2.73 -9.56
C GLY A 184 -25.83 -2.02 -9.34
N ARG A 185 -26.97 -2.62 -9.74
CA ARG A 185 -28.31 -1.99 -9.62
C ARG A 185 -28.82 -1.92 -8.17
N ALA A 186 -28.46 -2.86 -7.34
CA ALA A 186 -28.70 -2.75 -5.89
C ALA A 186 -27.86 -1.62 -5.26
N ARG A 187 -26.86 -1.08 -6.00
CA ARG A 187 -26.04 0.09 -5.65
C ARG A 187 -26.56 1.39 -6.29
N ASP A 188 -27.24 1.32 -7.45
CA ASP A 188 -27.70 2.49 -8.23
C ASP A 188 -28.95 3.19 -7.67
N GLU A 189 -29.59 2.69 -6.64
CA GLU A 189 -30.56 3.46 -5.85
C GLU A 189 -29.89 4.42 -4.86
N GLY A 190 -28.58 4.53 -4.90
CA GLY A 190 -27.75 5.52 -4.21
C GLY A 190 -26.42 5.75 -4.93
N SER A 191 -26.34 6.73 -5.82
CA SER A 191 -25.16 7.35 -6.48
C SER A 191 -23.95 6.50 -6.94
N PRO A 192 -23.23 6.84 -8.02
CA PRO A 192 -22.24 5.98 -8.68
C PRO A 192 -20.92 5.86 -7.88
N VAL A 193 -20.46 4.63 -7.66
CA VAL A 193 -19.16 4.32 -7.03
C VAL A 193 -18.47 3.17 -7.78
N ASP A 194 -17.18 3.34 -7.99
CA ASP A 194 -16.18 2.45 -8.61
C ASP A 194 -16.04 1.05 -7.96
N PRO A 195 -15.33 0.08 -8.58
CA PRO A 195 -15.36 -1.35 -8.24
C PRO A 195 -14.81 -1.66 -6.84
N PRO A 196 -15.23 -2.76 -6.20
CA PRO A 196 -15.04 -2.95 -4.78
C PRO A 196 -13.63 -3.37 -4.38
N VAL A 197 -12.97 -2.47 -3.75
CA VAL A 197 -12.07 -2.71 -2.60
C VAL A 197 -12.91 -3.41 -1.50
N PRO A 198 -12.38 -4.34 -0.71
CA PRO A 198 -13.13 -4.94 0.40
C PRO A 198 -13.78 -3.83 1.21
N SER A 199 -15.10 -3.93 1.40
CA SER A 199 -15.90 -2.84 1.96
C SER A 199 -15.31 -2.43 3.30
N PRO A 200 -14.78 -1.21 3.45
CA PRO A 200 -14.40 -0.74 4.76
C PRO A 200 -15.62 -0.79 5.66
N ILE A 201 -15.42 -1.17 6.91
CA ILE A 201 -16.45 -1.08 7.95
C ILE A 201 -17.04 0.32 7.85
N PRO A 202 -18.38 0.48 7.71
CA PRO A 202 -18.94 1.81 7.56
C PRO A 202 -18.54 2.65 8.76
N ILE A 203 -17.89 3.79 8.51
CA ILE A 203 -17.45 4.71 9.57
C ILE A 203 -18.69 5.17 10.33
N PRO A 204 -18.83 4.88 11.63
CA PRO A 204 -20.00 5.27 12.40
C PRO A 204 -20.03 6.79 12.61
N THR A 205 -21.21 7.32 12.78
CA THR A 205 -21.37 8.75 13.14
C THR A 205 -21.03 9.00 14.63
N PRO A 206 -20.32 10.09 14.95
CA PRO A 206 -20.09 10.51 16.32
C PRO A 206 -21.41 10.67 17.09
N PRO A 207 -21.44 10.46 18.41
CA PRO A 207 -20.33 10.19 19.33
C PRO A 207 -19.94 8.71 19.47
N THR A 208 -20.41 7.82 18.59
CA THR A 208 -20.08 6.39 18.66
C THR A 208 -18.58 6.19 18.55
N PHE A 209 -18.00 5.36 19.43
CA PHE A 209 -16.58 5.05 19.38
C PHE A 209 -16.22 4.32 18.09
N TYR A 210 -15.21 4.80 17.41
CA TYR A 210 -14.66 4.18 16.21
C TYR A 210 -13.19 3.83 16.38
N ALA A 211 -12.84 2.60 16.05
CA ALA A 211 -11.46 2.11 16.03
C ALA A 211 -11.11 1.56 14.65
N GLU A 212 -9.94 1.95 14.12
CA GLU A 212 -9.47 1.56 12.79
C GLU A 212 -7.97 1.21 12.82
N PRO A 213 -7.63 -0.07 12.71
CA PRO A 213 -8.48 -1.24 13.00
C PRO A 213 -8.80 -1.36 14.50
N PRO A 214 -9.80 -2.17 14.89
CA PRO A 214 -10.11 -2.37 16.30
C PRO A 214 -8.99 -3.11 17.02
N TYR A 215 -8.63 -2.67 18.22
CA TYR A 215 -7.63 -3.35 19.04
C TYR A 215 -8.19 -4.64 19.65
N LEU A 216 -7.42 -5.71 19.55
CA LEU A 216 -7.75 -7.01 20.12
C LEU A 216 -6.79 -7.35 21.26
N ALA A 217 -7.36 -7.50 22.43
CA ALA A 217 -6.60 -7.88 23.62
C ALA A 217 -6.35 -9.40 23.65
N SER A 218 -5.11 -9.79 23.92
CA SER A 218 -4.72 -11.20 24.07
C SER A 218 -5.20 -11.83 25.39
N HIS A 219 -5.50 -11.02 26.39
CA HIS A 219 -5.97 -11.43 27.73
C HIS A 219 -6.79 -10.32 28.40
N SER A 220 -7.43 -10.63 29.53
CA SER A 220 -8.15 -9.63 30.32
C SER A 220 -7.19 -8.59 30.89
N PHE A 221 -7.63 -7.33 30.94
CA PHE A 221 -6.86 -6.23 31.52
C PHE A 221 -6.70 -6.40 33.04
N VAL A 222 -5.48 -6.17 33.55
CA VAL A 222 -5.14 -6.32 34.95
C VAL A 222 -4.26 -5.15 35.41
N GLY A 223 -4.60 -4.59 36.60
CA GLY A 223 -3.74 -3.58 37.24
C GLY A 223 -3.79 -2.19 36.61
N ARG A 224 -2.65 -1.51 36.60
CA ARG A 224 -2.46 -0.18 35.99
C ARG A 224 -3.34 0.94 36.55
N ARG A 225 -3.74 0.84 37.81
CA ARG A 225 -4.68 1.80 38.43
C ARG A 225 -4.12 3.23 38.44
N ALA A 226 -2.84 3.38 38.75
CA ALA A 226 -2.20 4.70 38.79
C ALA A 226 -2.15 5.36 37.39
N GLU A 227 -1.91 4.55 36.38
CA GLU A 227 -1.88 5.02 34.98
C GLU A 227 -3.30 5.35 34.47
N LEU A 228 -4.32 4.56 34.86
CA LEU A 228 -5.73 4.88 34.58
C LEU A 228 -6.16 6.18 35.27
N ASP A 229 -5.71 6.40 36.51
CA ASP A 229 -5.96 7.65 37.25
C ASP A 229 -5.25 8.82 36.52
N THR A 230 -4.00 8.66 36.10
CA THR A 230 -3.25 9.65 35.30
C THR A 230 -3.98 10.02 34.01
N LEU A 231 -4.50 9.03 33.30
CA LEU A 231 -5.30 9.25 32.07
C LEU A 231 -6.59 10.01 32.40
N SER A 232 -7.22 9.67 33.54
CA SER A 232 -8.45 10.31 33.96
C SER A 232 -8.23 11.78 34.35
N ASP A 233 -7.17 12.08 35.08
CA ASP A 233 -6.77 13.44 35.42
C ASP A 233 -6.40 14.26 34.18
N TRP A 234 -5.63 13.65 33.23
CA TRP A 234 -5.27 14.29 31.96
C TRP A 234 -6.47 14.62 31.08
N ALA A 235 -7.53 13.81 31.13
CA ALA A 235 -8.72 14.03 30.30
C ALA A 235 -9.56 15.23 30.74
N LEU A 236 -9.35 15.73 31.95
CA LEU A 236 -10.12 16.88 32.48
C LEU A 236 -9.90 18.14 31.63
N PRO A 237 -10.93 18.99 31.47
CA PRO A 237 -10.79 20.23 30.72
C PRO A 237 -9.77 21.23 31.27
N THR A 238 -9.48 21.11 32.58
CA THR A 238 -8.52 21.96 33.32
C THR A 238 -7.06 21.58 33.07
N GLU A 239 -6.81 20.37 32.58
CA GLU A 239 -5.46 19.90 32.32
C GLU A 239 -4.90 20.54 31.02
N PRO A 240 -3.73 21.19 31.05
CA PRO A 240 -3.26 22.02 29.97
C PRO A 240 -2.71 21.24 28.77
N HIS A 241 -2.27 19.97 28.89
CA HIS A 241 -1.60 19.24 27.84
C HIS A 241 -2.60 18.60 26.85
N PRO A 242 -2.61 18.98 25.56
CA PRO A 242 -3.42 18.31 24.55
C PRO A 242 -2.99 16.87 24.30
N ILE A 243 -1.69 16.57 24.37
CA ILE A 243 -1.13 15.23 24.13
C ILE A 243 -0.73 14.58 25.45
N LEU A 244 -1.16 13.32 25.66
CA LEU A 244 -0.51 12.40 26.59
C LEU A 244 0.20 11.33 25.77
N LEU A 245 1.50 11.15 26.01
CA LEU A 245 2.32 10.17 25.31
C LEU A 245 2.86 9.12 26.26
N PHE A 246 2.42 7.87 26.07
CA PHE A 246 3.02 6.70 26.71
C PHE A 246 4.25 6.26 25.94
N GLU A 247 5.41 6.34 26.59
CA GLU A 247 6.65 5.84 26.04
C GLU A 247 7.10 4.57 26.79
N ALA A 248 7.30 3.49 26.06
CA ALA A 248 7.83 2.25 26.61
C ALA A 248 8.26 1.27 25.51
N ILE A 249 9.11 0.32 25.88
CA ILE A 249 9.48 -0.82 25.04
C ILE A 249 8.26 -1.67 24.64
N GLY A 250 8.43 -2.51 23.62
CA GLY A 250 7.37 -3.39 23.13
C GLY A 250 6.90 -4.40 24.19
N GLY A 251 5.58 -4.65 24.25
CA GLY A 251 4.99 -5.63 25.16
C GLY A 251 4.69 -5.15 26.58
N THR A 252 4.94 -3.87 26.92
CA THR A 252 4.59 -3.27 28.23
C THR A 252 3.10 -3.05 28.44
N GLY A 253 2.26 -3.25 27.41
CA GLY A 253 0.82 -3.11 27.50
C GLY A 253 0.30 -1.69 27.24
N LYS A 254 1.02 -0.86 26.47
CA LYS A 254 0.59 0.50 26.08
C LYS A 254 -0.79 0.49 25.42
N SER A 255 -0.94 -0.25 24.32
CA SER A 255 -2.18 -0.33 23.55
C SER A 255 -3.34 -0.90 24.37
N MET A 256 -3.07 -1.91 25.20
CA MET A 256 -4.08 -2.50 26.09
C MET A 256 -4.58 -1.50 27.16
N LEU A 257 -3.66 -0.75 27.77
CA LEU A 257 -4.00 0.29 28.78
C LEU A 257 -4.84 1.40 28.14
N THR A 258 -4.43 1.89 26.98
CA THR A 258 -5.15 2.95 26.27
C THR A 258 -6.52 2.47 25.80
N TRP A 259 -6.62 1.24 25.29
CA TRP A 259 -7.89 0.63 24.89
C TRP A 259 -8.86 0.49 26.06
N GLU A 260 -8.39 -0.07 27.19
CA GLU A 260 -9.19 -0.21 28.41
C GLU A 260 -9.73 1.14 28.87
N TRP A 261 -8.86 2.17 28.90
CA TRP A 261 -9.29 3.46 29.38
C TRP A 261 -10.29 4.13 28.43
N VAL A 262 -10.05 4.10 27.13
CA VAL A 262 -10.92 4.73 26.11
C VAL A 262 -12.29 4.07 26.05
N THR A 263 -12.35 2.75 26.20
CA THR A 263 -13.61 1.99 26.14
C THR A 263 -14.41 2.07 27.45
N ASN A 264 -13.77 1.91 28.60
CA ASN A 264 -14.43 1.70 29.88
C ASN A 264 -14.40 2.90 30.81
N HIS A 265 -13.48 3.85 30.66
CA HIS A 265 -13.27 4.96 31.61
C HIS A 265 -13.53 6.34 31.00
N ALA A 266 -13.17 6.60 29.75
CA ALA A 266 -13.22 7.94 29.16
C ALA A 266 -14.58 8.64 29.28
N LEU A 267 -15.70 7.93 29.05
CA LEU A 267 -17.05 8.49 29.19
C LEU A 267 -17.49 8.67 30.63
N ARG A 268 -16.88 7.97 31.59
CA ARG A 268 -17.16 8.17 33.04
C ARG A 268 -16.46 9.39 33.57
N VAL A 269 -15.27 9.68 33.03
CA VAL A 269 -14.48 10.84 33.42
C VAL A 269 -15.02 12.12 32.81
N ARG A 270 -15.44 12.02 31.54
CA ARG A 270 -15.90 13.19 30.79
C ARG A 270 -16.98 12.78 29.80
N THR A 271 -18.14 13.38 29.89
CA THR A 271 -19.34 13.03 29.11
C THR A 271 -19.55 13.92 27.89
N ASP A 272 -18.79 15.01 27.76
CA ASP A 272 -18.90 16.01 26.69
C ASP A 272 -17.96 15.78 25.51
N TRP A 273 -17.44 14.56 25.35
CA TRP A 273 -16.68 14.23 24.14
C TRP A 273 -17.59 14.29 22.90
N ALA A 274 -17.19 15.08 21.91
CA ALA A 274 -17.85 15.09 20.60
C ALA A 274 -17.76 13.72 19.91
N GLY A 275 -16.69 12.99 20.16
CA GLY A 275 -16.51 11.61 19.78
C GLY A 275 -15.16 11.05 20.20
N ARG A 276 -15.01 9.74 19.96
CA ARG A 276 -13.78 9.00 20.30
C ARG A 276 -13.34 8.22 19.08
N PHE A 277 -12.07 8.38 18.73
CA PHE A 277 -11.48 7.78 17.53
C PHE A 277 -10.13 7.14 17.88
N TRP A 278 -9.92 5.90 17.41
CA TRP A 278 -8.69 5.13 17.56
C TRP A 278 -8.10 4.80 16.20
N TYR A 279 -6.81 5.03 16.00
CA TYR A 279 -6.07 4.61 14.83
C TYR A 279 -4.77 3.90 15.23
N SER A 280 -4.55 2.68 14.67
CA SER A 280 -3.33 1.92 14.89
C SER A 280 -2.45 1.94 13.66
N PHE A 281 -1.18 2.27 13.85
CA PHE A 281 -0.17 2.29 12.79
C PHE A 281 0.46 0.91 12.53
N TYR A 282 0.11 -0.11 13.31
CA TYR A 282 0.70 -1.45 13.17
C TYR A 282 0.20 -2.22 11.97
N GLU A 283 -1.03 -2.01 11.54
CA GLU A 283 -1.70 -2.89 10.58
C GLU A 283 -1.86 -2.33 9.15
N LYS A 284 -1.82 -1.00 8.96
CA LYS A 284 -2.18 -0.39 7.66
C LYS A 284 -1.07 0.38 6.94
N GLY A 285 0.18 0.12 7.25
CA GLY A 285 1.23 0.98 6.73
C GLY A 285 1.22 2.35 7.44
N ALA A 286 2.39 2.81 7.85
CA ALA A 286 2.52 3.92 8.77
C ALA A 286 2.41 5.27 8.04
N GLN A 287 1.19 5.69 7.71
CA GLN A 287 0.94 7.00 7.09
C GLN A 287 0.03 7.86 7.96
N LEU A 288 0.54 9.02 8.38
CA LEU A 288 -0.26 9.97 9.16
C LEU A 288 -1.40 10.59 8.33
N ALA A 289 -1.24 10.63 7.01
CA ALA A 289 -2.29 11.05 6.08
C ALA A 289 -3.54 10.17 6.17
N ASP A 290 -3.38 8.84 6.28
CA ASP A 290 -4.53 7.94 6.40
C ASP A 290 -5.23 8.12 7.74
N PHE A 291 -4.49 8.29 8.83
CA PHE A 291 -5.07 8.69 10.10
C PHE A 291 -5.95 9.95 9.94
N CYS A 292 -5.46 10.99 9.28
CA CYS A 292 -6.23 12.21 9.06
C CYS A 292 -7.49 11.98 8.23
N ARG A 293 -7.41 11.17 7.17
CA ARG A 293 -8.54 10.85 6.30
C ARG A 293 -9.65 10.13 7.05
N TYR A 294 -9.30 9.08 7.80
CA TYR A 294 -10.26 8.34 8.62
C TYR A 294 -10.82 9.17 9.77
N ALA A 295 -9.97 9.96 10.45
CA ALA A 295 -10.40 10.85 11.52
C ALA A 295 -11.38 11.92 11.01
N LEU A 296 -11.08 12.55 9.87
CA LEU A 296 -11.97 13.53 9.25
C LEU A 296 -13.28 12.91 8.79
N ALA A 297 -13.25 11.75 8.12
CA ALA A 297 -14.45 11.06 7.69
C ALA A 297 -15.35 10.71 8.91
N TYR A 298 -14.75 10.30 10.02
CA TYR A 298 -15.49 10.08 11.27
C TYR A 298 -16.04 11.38 11.86
N ILE A 299 -15.22 12.41 12.00
CA ILE A 299 -15.56 13.70 12.65
C ILE A 299 -16.70 14.42 11.88
N THR A 300 -16.60 14.43 10.55
CA THR A 300 -17.55 15.16 9.70
C THR A 300 -18.73 14.32 9.25
N ALA A 301 -18.67 13.00 9.41
CA ALA A 301 -19.61 12.03 8.85
C ALA A 301 -19.70 12.11 7.30
N GLU A 302 -18.67 12.62 6.64
CA GLU A 302 -18.55 12.67 5.18
C GLU A 302 -17.87 11.39 4.64
N PRO A 303 -18.16 10.99 3.39
CA PRO A 303 -17.52 9.83 2.78
C PRO A 303 -15.99 9.95 2.74
N LEU A 304 -15.28 8.87 3.05
CA LEU A 304 -13.81 8.80 3.05
C LEU A 304 -13.19 9.25 1.72
N GLU A 305 -13.88 8.99 0.61
CA GLU A 305 -13.46 9.34 -0.75
C GLU A 305 -13.22 10.85 -0.94
N ILE A 306 -13.91 11.70 -0.18
CA ILE A 306 -13.71 13.16 -0.22
C ILE A 306 -12.30 13.49 0.28
N PHE A 307 -11.85 12.81 1.33
CA PHE A 307 -10.57 13.08 1.99
C PHE A 307 -9.38 12.41 1.28
N LYS A 308 -9.61 11.36 0.48
CA LYS A 308 -8.57 10.73 -0.34
C LYS A 308 -7.96 11.68 -1.37
N LYS A 309 -8.70 12.71 -1.77
CA LYS A 309 -8.28 13.69 -2.78
C LYS A 309 -7.62 14.95 -2.19
N MET A 310 -7.42 15.00 -0.86
CA MET A 310 -6.86 16.16 -0.17
C MET A 310 -5.37 16.01 0.11
N LYS A 311 -4.66 17.13 0.06
CA LYS A 311 -3.25 17.21 0.49
C LYS A 311 -3.10 17.03 1.99
N MET A 312 -1.91 16.62 2.41
CA MET A 312 -1.58 16.48 3.83
C MET A 312 -1.77 17.76 4.61
N LEU A 313 -1.37 18.90 4.05
CA LEU A 313 -1.56 20.20 4.68
C LEU A 313 -3.05 20.52 4.89
N GLU A 314 -3.88 20.33 3.87
CA GLU A 314 -5.33 20.56 3.95
C GLU A 314 -6.03 19.62 4.94
N LEU A 315 -5.61 18.33 4.93
CA LEU A 315 -6.08 17.35 5.91
C LEU A 315 -5.74 17.78 7.33
N GLY A 316 -4.49 18.24 7.55
CA GLY A 316 -4.01 18.70 8.84
C GLY A 316 -4.73 19.95 9.33
N GLU A 317 -4.94 20.95 8.47
CA GLU A 317 -5.67 22.18 8.80
C GLU A 317 -7.15 21.91 9.12
N ARG A 318 -7.83 21.09 8.31
CA ARG A 318 -9.22 20.69 8.58
C ARG A 318 -9.36 19.91 9.88
N LEU A 319 -8.47 18.95 10.11
CA LEU A 319 -8.45 18.18 11.35
C LEU A 319 -8.22 19.10 12.55
N ALA A 320 -7.20 19.97 12.49
CA ALA A 320 -6.90 20.93 13.55
C ALA A 320 -8.08 21.86 13.84
N HIS A 321 -8.76 22.35 12.80
CA HIS A 321 -9.95 23.21 12.95
C HIS A 321 -11.06 22.50 13.76
N HIS A 322 -11.36 21.25 13.43
CA HIS A 322 -12.36 20.48 14.20
C HIS A 322 -11.91 20.20 15.62
N LEU A 323 -10.63 19.86 15.82
CA LEU A 323 -10.06 19.56 17.13
C LEU A 323 -9.97 20.77 18.05
N GLN A 324 -9.86 21.97 17.47
CA GLN A 324 -9.85 23.25 18.21
C GLN A 324 -11.26 23.75 18.53
N ARG A 325 -12.27 23.32 17.76
CA ARG A 325 -13.65 23.77 17.95
C ARG A 325 -14.40 22.92 18.98
N ASP A 326 -14.25 21.62 18.93
CA ASP A 326 -15.00 20.66 19.73
C ASP A 326 -14.04 19.72 20.52
N SER A 327 -14.56 19.07 21.55
CA SER A 327 -13.76 18.17 22.42
C SER A 327 -13.73 16.75 21.87
N TRP A 328 -12.74 16.42 21.08
CA TRP A 328 -12.50 15.09 20.56
C TRP A 328 -11.45 14.32 21.38
N LEU A 329 -11.63 13.01 21.47
CA LEU A 329 -10.61 12.10 21.99
C LEU A 329 -10.06 11.25 20.85
N LEU A 330 -8.82 11.49 20.44
CA LEU A 330 -8.14 10.72 19.41
C LEU A 330 -7.03 9.86 20.01
N VAL A 331 -6.88 8.63 19.54
CA VAL A 331 -5.79 7.73 19.91
C VAL A 331 -4.95 7.40 18.71
N LEU A 332 -3.64 7.61 18.84
CA LEU A 332 -2.62 7.26 17.85
C LEU A 332 -1.76 6.14 18.45
N ASP A 333 -2.08 4.90 18.08
CA ASP A 333 -1.41 3.72 18.64
C ASP A 333 -0.27 3.25 17.73
N GLY A 334 0.95 3.16 18.32
CA GLY A 334 2.14 2.73 17.60
C GLY A 334 2.78 3.81 16.73
N LEU A 335 2.80 5.06 17.18
CA LEU A 335 3.28 6.21 16.42
C LEU A 335 4.76 6.07 15.99
N GLU A 336 5.58 5.25 16.66
CA GLU A 336 6.95 4.98 16.23
C GLU A 336 7.06 4.48 14.79
N ARG A 337 6.00 3.91 14.23
CA ARG A 337 5.97 3.36 12.86
C ARG A 337 6.14 4.42 11.76
N ILE A 338 5.85 5.67 12.06
CA ILE A 338 6.08 6.78 11.12
C ILE A 338 7.48 7.39 11.25
N LEU A 339 8.30 6.94 12.22
CA LEU A 339 9.62 7.50 12.47
C LEU A 339 10.71 6.83 11.63
N VAL A 340 11.77 7.57 11.32
CA VAL A 340 12.91 7.10 10.53
C VAL A 340 13.52 5.81 11.09
N ALA A 341 13.59 5.68 12.43
CA ALA A 341 14.10 4.49 13.09
C ALA A 341 13.35 3.19 12.73
N TYR A 342 12.09 3.29 12.36
CA TYR A 342 11.22 2.15 12.02
C TYR A 342 10.87 2.07 10.54
N HIS A 343 11.49 2.91 9.70
CA HIS A 343 11.30 2.87 8.25
C HIS A 343 12.19 1.81 7.61
N ARG A 344 11.83 0.56 7.84
CA ARG A 344 12.55 -0.63 7.35
C ARG A 344 11.55 -1.70 6.94
N ILE A 345 12.01 -2.56 6.04
CA ILE A 345 11.25 -3.72 5.60
C ILE A 345 11.01 -4.72 6.74
N ASP A 346 11.95 -4.79 7.66
CA ASP A 346 11.98 -5.66 8.82
C ASP A 346 11.63 -4.94 10.14
N ALA A 347 10.93 -3.80 10.04
CA ALA A 347 10.59 -2.99 11.21
C ALA A 347 9.82 -3.77 12.29
N ASP A 348 9.01 -4.78 11.89
CA ASP A 348 8.30 -5.66 12.82
C ASP A 348 9.21 -6.72 13.46
N GLN A 349 10.39 -6.93 12.88
CA GLN A 349 11.41 -7.89 13.35
C GLN A 349 12.55 -7.19 14.09
N LEU A 350 12.55 -5.85 14.11
CA LEU A 350 13.59 -5.04 14.74
C LEU A 350 13.57 -5.22 16.27
N ALA A 351 14.71 -5.54 16.84
CA ALA A 351 14.87 -5.57 18.29
C ALA A 351 14.83 -4.16 18.87
N ASP A 352 14.30 -4.01 20.10
CA ASP A 352 14.22 -2.69 20.74
C ASP A 352 15.60 -2.04 20.98
N GLU A 353 16.68 -2.83 21.08
CA GLU A 353 18.04 -2.33 21.20
C GLU A 353 18.56 -1.69 19.91
N GLU A 354 18.06 -2.11 18.77
CA GLU A 354 18.44 -1.61 17.46
C GLU A 354 17.59 -0.39 17.06
N ALA A 355 16.45 -0.20 17.71
CA ALA A 355 15.57 0.93 17.45
C ALA A 355 16.28 2.26 17.74
N GLY A 356 16.32 3.13 16.74
CA GLY A 356 16.98 4.43 16.84
C GLY A 356 18.50 4.44 16.58
N THR A 357 19.12 3.28 16.34
CA THR A 357 20.55 3.18 16.00
C THR A 357 20.82 2.78 14.55
N THR A 358 19.79 2.24 13.89
CA THR A 358 19.91 1.69 12.55
C THR A 358 19.09 2.51 11.57
N ASP A 359 19.65 2.71 10.40
CA ASP A 359 19.03 3.22 9.19
C ASP A 359 18.54 4.63 9.19
N GLU A 360 19.50 5.45 8.94
CA GLU A 360 19.31 6.82 8.56
C GLU A 360 18.96 6.91 7.07
N ILE A 361 17.80 7.46 6.76
CA ILE A 361 17.57 8.02 5.44
C ILE A 361 18.29 9.36 5.43
N GLY A 362 19.45 9.42 4.73
CA GLY A 362 20.15 10.68 4.54
C GLY A 362 20.58 11.37 5.83
N LYS A 363 21.14 10.65 6.82
CA LYS A 363 21.58 11.20 8.12
C LYS A 363 20.50 11.93 8.92
N ARG A 364 19.24 11.60 8.71
CA ARG A 364 18.13 12.14 9.50
C ARG A 364 18.17 11.62 10.93
N ASP A 365 17.61 12.42 11.85
CA ASP A 365 17.39 12.00 13.23
C ASP A 365 16.43 10.79 13.26
N PRO A 366 16.80 9.66 13.87
CA PRO A 366 15.95 8.45 13.96
C PRO A 366 14.57 8.70 14.57
N CYS A 367 14.43 9.72 15.41
CA CYS A 367 13.17 10.10 16.04
C CYS A 367 12.35 11.12 15.23
N SER A 368 12.82 11.59 14.09
CA SER A 368 12.03 12.41 13.17
C SER A 368 11.09 11.54 12.32
N ALA A 369 9.98 12.11 11.89
CA ALA A 369 9.10 11.43 10.95
C ALA A 369 9.79 11.22 9.59
N ILE A 370 9.44 10.15 8.92
CA ILE A 370 9.93 9.82 7.57
C ILE A 370 9.59 10.94 6.59
N ARG A 371 8.37 11.46 6.70
CA ARG A 371 7.86 12.57 5.90
C ARG A 371 7.91 13.85 6.74
N PRO A 372 8.56 14.91 6.26
CA PRO A 372 8.61 16.18 6.99
C PRO A 372 7.23 16.76 7.31
N GLU A 373 6.25 16.51 6.44
CA GLU A 373 4.86 16.95 6.61
C GLU A 373 4.19 16.28 7.82
N ASP A 374 4.59 15.05 8.17
CA ASP A 374 4.12 14.35 9.37
C ASP A 374 4.64 15.02 10.64
N ASP A 375 5.91 15.48 10.65
CA ASP A 375 6.45 16.29 11.75
C ASP A 375 5.70 17.61 11.92
N ASP A 376 5.37 18.28 10.80
CA ASP A 376 4.61 19.55 10.83
C ASP A 376 3.19 19.31 11.37
N LEU A 377 2.52 18.23 10.96
CA LEU A 377 1.21 17.86 11.49
C LEU A 377 1.26 17.54 12.99
N LEU A 378 2.22 16.74 13.45
CA LEU A 378 2.38 16.42 14.87
C LEU A 378 2.57 17.70 15.72
N ARG A 379 3.29 18.69 15.17
CA ARG A 379 3.45 20.01 15.83
C ARG A 379 2.13 20.76 15.94
N VAL A 380 1.30 20.73 14.90
CA VAL A 380 -0.03 21.34 14.89
C VAL A 380 -0.94 20.61 15.88
N LEU A 381 -0.98 19.28 15.85
CA LEU A 381 -1.77 18.46 16.77
C LEU A 381 -1.41 18.70 18.25
N ALA A 382 -0.16 19.02 18.55
CA ALA A 382 0.28 19.37 19.91
C ALA A 382 -0.34 20.68 20.43
N THR A 383 -1.05 21.44 19.62
CA THR A 383 -1.71 22.70 20.01
C THR A 383 -3.25 22.63 19.96
N CYS A 384 -3.83 21.48 19.64
CA CYS A 384 -5.26 21.31 19.39
C CYS A 384 -6.10 21.17 20.67
N LYS A 385 -6.27 22.26 21.42
CA LYS A 385 -7.24 22.32 22.53
C LYS A 385 -8.61 22.75 22.01
N PRO A 386 -9.74 22.27 22.57
CA PRO A 386 -9.94 21.47 23.78
C PRO A 386 -9.86 19.95 23.59
N SER A 387 -9.53 19.48 22.39
CA SER A 387 -9.38 18.05 22.11
C SER A 387 -8.16 17.46 22.82
N LYS A 388 -8.18 16.13 22.99
CA LYS A 388 -7.13 15.37 23.64
C LYS A 388 -6.64 14.26 22.71
N LEU A 389 -5.32 14.11 22.62
CA LEU A 389 -4.65 13.09 21.81
C LEU A 389 -3.86 12.16 22.73
N LEU A 390 -4.22 10.90 22.73
CA LEU A 390 -3.53 9.85 23.46
C LEU A 390 -2.60 9.11 22.50
N VAL A 391 -1.31 9.19 22.73
CA VAL A 391 -0.28 8.64 21.84
C VAL A 391 0.45 7.50 22.52
N THR A 392 0.62 6.38 21.83
CA THR A 392 1.56 5.33 22.25
C THR A 392 2.75 5.29 21.31
N SER A 393 3.95 5.19 21.87
CA SER A 393 5.18 5.08 21.07
C SER A 393 6.29 4.37 21.83
N ARG A 394 7.24 3.78 21.11
CA ARG A 394 8.50 3.27 21.68
C ARG A 394 9.56 4.34 21.76
N LEU A 395 9.49 5.33 20.88
CA LEU A 395 10.40 6.46 20.80
C LEU A 395 9.62 7.77 20.91
N LEU A 396 10.24 8.78 21.49
CA LEU A 396 9.66 10.10 21.58
C LEU A 396 9.93 10.86 20.27
N PRO A 397 8.90 11.23 19.48
CA PRO A 397 9.08 11.97 18.23
C PRO A 397 9.87 13.27 18.44
N ARG A 398 10.85 13.53 17.58
CA ARG A 398 11.76 14.68 17.69
C ARG A 398 11.04 16.01 17.73
N VAL A 399 9.95 16.13 16.99
CA VAL A 399 9.13 17.34 16.92
C VAL A 399 8.38 17.67 18.22
N LEU A 400 8.17 16.67 19.07
CA LEU A 400 7.49 16.80 20.38
C LEU A 400 8.47 17.06 21.54
N VAL A 401 9.77 17.27 21.25
CA VAL A 401 10.79 17.60 22.24
C VAL A 401 11.36 19.00 22.04
N ASN A 402 11.80 19.62 23.15
CA ASN A 402 12.51 20.88 23.14
C ASN A 402 14.01 20.69 22.80
N TYR A 403 14.78 21.75 22.75
CA TYR A 403 16.21 21.73 22.47
C TYR A 403 17.04 20.93 23.50
N SER A 404 16.53 20.74 24.73
CA SER A 404 17.18 19.92 25.76
C SER A 404 16.77 18.44 25.73
N GLY A 405 16.00 18.00 24.71
CA GLY A 405 15.56 16.62 24.57
C GLY A 405 14.42 16.21 25.51
N GLN A 406 13.78 17.18 26.18
CA GLN A 406 12.61 16.94 27.03
C GLN A 406 11.32 17.18 26.22
N ALA A 407 10.23 16.50 26.57
CA ALA A 407 8.92 16.76 25.98
C ALA A 407 8.53 18.23 26.13
N LEU A 408 7.79 18.76 25.16
CA LEU A 408 7.31 20.15 25.16
C LEU A 408 6.44 20.39 26.40
N PRO A 409 6.84 21.25 27.36
CA PRO A 409 6.28 21.30 28.71
C PRO A 409 4.81 21.77 28.75
N ASP A 410 4.37 22.56 27.75
CA ASP A 410 3.01 23.10 27.71
C ASP A 410 2.07 22.30 26.78
N ASN A 411 2.58 21.30 26.06
CA ASN A 411 1.86 20.62 25.02
C ASN A 411 1.80 19.10 25.21
N VAL A 412 2.84 18.47 25.80
CA VAL A 412 2.97 17.02 25.85
C VAL A 412 3.25 16.54 27.27
N LEU A 413 2.31 15.78 27.82
CA LEU A 413 2.50 15.01 29.05
C LEU A 413 3.15 13.66 28.68
N ARG A 414 4.46 13.54 28.86
CA ARG A 414 5.21 12.30 28.68
C ARG A 414 5.09 11.40 29.90
N VAL A 415 4.61 10.18 29.71
CA VAL A 415 4.48 9.18 30.79
C VAL A 415 5.28 7.92 30.40
N PRO A 416 6.47 7.71 30.99
CA PRO A 416 7.22 6.47 30.79
C PRO A 416 6.47 5.31 31.47
N LEU A 417 6.05 4.30 30.67
CA LEU A 417 5.33 3.16 31.18
C LEU A 417 6.31 2.04 31.58
N ARG A 418 6.34 1.70 32.86
CA ARG A 418 7.16 0.61 33.40
C ARG A 418 6.39 -0.70 33.49
N GLY A 419 7.03 -1.78 33.95
CA GLY A 419 6.37 -3.04 34.27
C GLY A 419 5.21 -2.84 35.29
N LEU A 420 4.41 -3.88 35.45
CA LEU A 420 3.31 -3.89 36.42
C LEU A 420 3.85 -3.78 37.88
N ARG A 421 3.01 -3.34 38.79
CA ARG A 421 3.35 -3.50 40.23
C ARG A 421 3.32 -4.99 40.58
N PRO A 422 4.17 -5.46 41.53
CA PRO A 422 4.24 -6.88 41.84
C PRO A 422 2.89 -7.58 42.15
N PRO A 423 1.94 -6.96 42.89
CA PRO A 423 0.60 -7.55 43.07
C PRO A 423 -0.21 -7.64 41.77
N ASP A 424 -0.11 -6.65 40.88
CA ASP A 424 -0.79 -6.65 39.59
C ASP A 424 -0.16 -7.69 38.63
N ALA A 425 1.18 -7.83 38.68
CA ALA A 425 1.92 -8.84 37.97
C ALA A 425 1.52 -10.27 38.41
N GLU A 426 1.38 -10.50 39.72
CA GLU A 426 0.85 -11.76 40.25
C GLU A 426 -0.58 -11.99 39.76
N ALA A 427 -1.43 -10.99 39.80
CA ALA A 427 -2.81 -11.10 39.34
C ALA A 427 -2.88 -11.49 37.86
N LEU A 428 -2.05 -10.92 37.03
CA LEU A 428 -1.92 -11.29 35.61
C LEU A 428 -1.43 -12.76 35.50
N PHE A 429 -0.40 -13.15 36.23
CA PHE A 429 0.16 -14.49 36.19
C PHE A 429 -0.88 -15.54 36.60
N ARG A 430 -1.69 -15.25 37.61
CA ARG A 430 -2.80 -16.10 38.04
C ARG A 430 -3.95 -16.13 37.03
N ALA A 431 -4.23 -15.00 36.37
CA ALA A 431 -5.22 -14.94 35.29
C ALA A 431 -4.81 -15.82 34.11
N CYS A 432 -3.50 -16.01 33.89
CA CYS A 432 -2.96 -16.98 32.92
C CYS A 432 -3.00 -18.44 33.42
N GLY A 433 -3.60 -18.74 34.58
CA GLY A 433 -3.84 -20.09 35.08
C GLY A 433 -2.77 -20.63 36.05
N VAL A 434 -1.75 -19.84 36.41
CA VAL A 434 -0.67 -20.27 37.31
C VAL A 434 -1.10 -20.24 38.76
N LYS A 435 -0.68 -21.23 39.54
CA LYS A 435 -0.88 -21.37 41.00
C LYS A 435 0.46 -21.37 41.69
N GLY A 436 0.52 -20.95 42.98
CA GLY A 436 1.74 -20.93 43.80
C GLY A 436 1.66 -19.90 44.93
N GLY A 437 2.71 -19.81 45.70
CA GLY A 437 2.84 -18.87 46.82
C GLY A 437 2.95 -17.42 46.34
N SER A 438 2.17 -16.50 46.88
CA SER A 438 2.13 -15.07 46.44
C SER A 438 3.49 -14.38 46.62
N GLU A 439 4.18 -14.57 47.72
CA GLU A 439 5.47 -13.95 47.97
C GLU A 439 6.56 -14.45 47.01
N ALA A 440 6.59 -15.76 46.75
CA ALA A 440 7.50 -16.36 45.78
C ALA A 440 7.23 -15.85 44.37
N ILE A 441 5.96 -15.84 43.92
CA ILE A 441 5.57 -15.35 42.58
C ILE A 441 5.96 -13.86 42.42
N GLN A 442 5.56 -12.99 43.35
CA GLN A 442 5.87 -11.55 43.27
C GLN A 442 7.38 -11.30 43.28
N GLY A 443 8.12 -11.98 44.16
CA GLY A 443 9.58 -11.86 44.26
C GLY A 443 10.27 -12.28 42.95
N TYR A 444 9.86 -13.39 42.36
CA TYR A 444 10.39 -13.88 41.11
C TYR A 444 10.10 -12.95 39.93
N LEU A 445 8.81 -12.53 39.79
CA LEU A 445 8.39 -11.67 38.68
C LEU A 445 9.08 -10.30 38.75
N GLN A 446 9.28 -9.76 39.96
CA GLN A 446 10.01 -8.50 40.13
C GLN A 446 11.49 -8.64 39.81
N LYS A 447 12.13 -9.68 40.28
CA LYS A 447 13.59 -9.88 40.16
C LYS A 447 13.99 -10.25 38.74
N HIS A 448 13.24 -11.16 38.11
CA HIS A 448 13.63 -11.76 36.84
C HIS A 448 12.90 -11.22 35.59
N CYS A 449 11.73 -10.62 35.78
CA CYS A 449 10.89 -10.14 34.68
C CYS A 449 10.64 -8.62 34.72
N ASP A 450 11.10 -7.91 35.77
CA ASP A 450 10.73 -6.52 36.06
C ASP A 450 9.22 -6.29 35.96
N CYS A 451 8.42 -7.32 36.24
CA CYS A 451 6.96 -7.36 36.09
C CYS A 451 6.46 -6.96 34.69
N HIS A 452 7.19 -7.29 33.65
CA HIS A 452 6.82 -6.95 32.26
C HIS A 452 5.67 -7.83 31.73
N PRO A 453 4.51 -7.27 31.30
CA PRO A 453 3.30 -8.06 31.01
C PRO A 453 3.47 -9.18 29.99
N LEU A 454 4.11 -8.89 28.84
CA LEU A 454 4.36 -9.92 27.81
C LEU A 454 5.21 -11.06 28.34
N VAL A 455 6.25 -10.74 29.13
CA VAL A 455 7.14 -11.75 29.72
C VAL A 455 6.38 -12.61 30.73
N ILE A 456 5.50 -12.02 31.53
CA ILE A 456 4.63 -12.73 32.47
C ILE A 456 3.72 -13.72 31.72
N GLY A 457 3.10 -13.31 30.63
CA GLY A 457 2.26 -14.19 29.82
C GLY A 457 3.02 -15.39 29.25
N VAL A 458 4.24 -15.15 28.72
CA VAL A 458 5.10 -16.22 28.18
C VAL A 458 5.60 -17.15 29.30
N LEU A 459 6.01 -16.58 30.43
CA LEU A 459 6.44 -17.35 31.60
C LEU A 459 5.29 -18.22 32.16
N ALA A 460 4.07 -17.69 32.17
CA ALA A 460 2.90 -18.46 32.57
C ALA A 460 2.69 -19.68 31.65
N GLY A 461 2.92 -19.53 30.35
CA GLY A 461 2.93 -20.64 29.41
C GLY A 461 3.94 -21.75 29.77
N LEU A 462 5.17 -21.36 30.16
CA LEU A 462 6.20 -22.32 30.62
C LEU A 462 5.77 -23.08 31.87
N VAL A 463 5.23 -22.36 32.87
CA VAL A 463 4.77 -22.98 34.13
C VAL A 463 3.55 -23.89 33.88
N ASN A 464 2.63 -23.50 33.01
CA ASN A 464 1.44 -24.29 32.70
C ASN A 464 1.75 -25.60 31.98
N GLU A 465 2.84 -25.66 31.21
CA GLU A 465 3.28 -26.88 30.51
C GLU A 465 4.30 -27.69 31.31
N PHE A 466 4.72 -27.24 32.50
CA PHE A 466 5.72 -27.92 33.31
C PHE A 466 5.20 -29.26 33.76
N MET A 467 5.95 -30.32 33.45
CA MET A 467 5.73 -31.67 33.93
C MET A 467 6.75 -31.97 35.03
N PRO A 468 6.36 -32.60 36.17
CA PRO A 468 5.14 -33.36 36.39
C PRO A 468 3.97 -32.60 37.00
N ASP A 469 4.12 -31.35 37.38
CA ASP A 469 3.10 -30.60 38.13
C ASP A 469 2.71 -29.30 37.35
N ARG A 470 1.74 -29.45 36.45
CA ARG A 470 1.25 -28.35 35.60
C ARG A 470 0.67 -27.19 36.39
N SER A 471 0.95 -25.98 35.94
CA SER A 471 0.46 -24.72 36.52
C SER A 471 0.87 -24.47 37.98
N ASN A 472 1.81 -25.26 38.50
CA ASN A 472 2.35 -25.08 39.85
C ASN A 472 3.69 -24.33 39.79
N PHE A 473 3.67 -23.06 40.18
CA PHE A 473 4.87 -22.21 40.12
C PHE A 473 5.94 -22.68 41.10
N ASP A 474 5.55 -23.06 42.34
CA ASP A 474 6.51 -23.45 43.40
C ASP A 474 7.27 -24.73 43.02
N ALA A 475 6.59 -25.68 42.34
CA ALA A 475 7.23 -26.87 41.79
C ALA A 475 8.15 -26.58 40.60
N TRP A 476 7.73 -25.66 39.75
CA TRP A 476 8.51 -25.20 38.59
C TRP A 476 9.76 -24.44 39.04
N GLU A 477 9.64 -23.47 39.95
CA GLU A 477 10.75 -22.67 40.46
C GLU A 477 11.81 -23.56 41.13
N GLY A 478 11.39 -24.55 41.93
CA GLY A 478 12.28 -25.52 42.58
C GLY A 478 12.97 -26.52 41.64
N SER A 479 12.60 -26.53 40.36
CA SER A 479 13.19 -27.41 39.36
C SER A 479 14.44 -26.84 38.70
N ALA A 480 15.22 -27.65 37.99
CA ALA A 480 16.34 -27.20 37.17
C ALA A 480 15.89 -26.27 36.04
N ALA A 481 14.64 -26.39 35.59
CA ALA A 481 14.05 -25.53 34.57
C ALA A 481 13.75 -24.10 35.09
N GLY A 482 13.36 -23.98 36.37
CA GLY A 482 13.05 -22.66 36.98
C GLY A 482 14.24 -21.98 37.62
N SER A 483 15.14 -22.78 38.27
CA SER A 483 16.24 -22.23 39.07
C SER A 483 17.58 -22.08 38.37
N GLY A 484 17.80 -22.80 37.26
CA GLY A 484 19.13 -22.90 36.63
C GLY A 484 19.33 -22.27 35.27
N GLN A 485 18.27 -22.05 34.52
CA GLN A 485 18.34 -21.50 33.14
C GLN A 485 18.03 -20.00 33.01
N LEU A 486 17.49 -19.36 34.06
CA LEU A 486 17.01 -18.00 34.03
C LEU A 486 17.69 -17.12 35.10
N ASP A 487 19.05 -17.16 35.21
CA ASP A 487 19.74 -16.16 36.02
C ASP A 487 19.86 -14.85 35.25
N LEU A 488 18.91 -13.95 35.53
CA LEU A 488 18.70 -12.71 34.81
C LEU A 488 19.01 -11.47 35.67
N ALA A 489 19.67 -11.65 36.83
CA ALA A 489 19.75 -10.58 37.83
C ALA A 489 20.47 -9.30 37.34
N ASP A 490 21.44 -9.42 36.45
CA ASP A 490 22.36 -8.33 36.07
C ASP A 490 22.24 -7.86 34.60
N ILE A 491 21.19 -8.26 33.90
CA ILE A 491 21.00 -7.86 32.50
C ILE A 491 19.83 -6.88 32.31
N ALA A 492 19.90 -6.08 31.25
CA ALA A 492 18.86 -5.11 30.93
C ALA A 492 17.50 -5.77 30.67
N LEU A 493 16.40 -5.05 30.94
CA LEU A 493 15.02 -5.57 30.81
C LEU A 493 14.74 -6.16 29.44
N VAL A 494 15.20 -5.54 28.37
CA VAL A 494 15.02 -6.05 27.00
C VAL A 494 15.72 -7.39 26.80
N GLN A 495 16.94 -7.53 27.32
CA GLN A 495 17.68 -8.81 27.27
C GLN A 495 17.02 -9.88 28.12
N LYS A 496 16.52 -9.54 29.33
CA LYS A 496 15.71 -10.45 30.18
C LYS A 496 14.50 -10.96 29.40
N ARG A 497 13.76 -10.06 28.77
CA ARG A 497 12.58 -10.39 27.95
C ARG A 497 12.96 -11.36 26.81
N ASN A 498 13.98 -11.04 26.06
CA ASN A 498 14.42 -11.85 24.92
C ASN A 498 14.90 -13.24 25.38
N HIS A 499 15.58 -13.32 26.52
CA HIS A 499 16.05 -14.59 27.08
C HIS A 499 14.88 -15.49 27.52
N ILE A 500 13.86 -14.93 28.19
CA ILE A 500 12.66 -15.68 28.60
C ILE A 500 11.86 -16.13 27.39
N LEU A 501 11.72 -15.30 26.35
CA LEU A 501 11.12 -15.70 25.11
C LEU A 501 11.89 -16.85 24.45
N ALA A 502 13.22 -16.78 24.37
CA ALA A 502 14.06 -17.84 23.83
C ALA A 502 13.90 -19.15 24.60
N ALA A 503 13.84 -19.10 25.94
CA ALA A 503 13.58 -20.27 26.77
C ALA A 503 12.19 -20.88 26.50
N ALA A 504 11.15 -20.04 26.33
CA ALA A 504 9.81 -20.51 25.97
C ALA A 504 9.81 -21.16 24.58
N LEU A 505 10.52 -20.60 23.62
CA LEU A 505 10.62 -21.13 22.26
C LEU A 505 11.32 -22.50 22.23
N SER A 506 12.35 -22.69 23.05
CA SER A 506 13.09 -23.95 23.12
C SER A 506 12.25 -25.13 23.64
N THR A 507 11.14 -24.89 24.32
CA THR A 507 10.22 -25.90 24.84
C THR A 507 9.04 -26.23 23.92
N LEU A 508 8.94 -25.56 22.76
CA LEU A 508 7.84 -25.77 21.83
C LEU A 508 7.89 -27.15 21.16
N PRO A 509 6.75 -27.84 21.04
CA PRO A 509 6.64 -28.98 20.14
C PRO A 509 7.00 -28.56 18.69
N LYS A 510 7.62 -29.52 17.97
CA LYS A 510 8.08 -29.25 16.60
C LYS A 510 7.03 -28.58 15.67
N PRO A 511 5.75 -29.05 15.63
CA PRO A 511 4.73 -28.40 14.81
C PRO A 511 4.43 -26.94 15.23
N SER A 512 4.42 -26.67 16.53
CA SER A 512 4.21 -25.30 17.04
C SER A 512 5.40 -24.39 16.72
N HIS A 513 6.63 -24.91 16.83
CA HIS A 513 7.84 -24.18 16.46
C HIS A 513 7.88 -23.86 14.96
N GLU A 514 7.57 -24.82 14.09
CA GLU A 514 7.52 -24.61 12.63
C GLU A 514 6.48 -23.55 12.25
N LEU A 515 5.27 -23.65 12.79
CA LEU A 515 4.20 -22.69 12.54
C LEU A 515 4.62 -21.28 12.98
N LEU A 516 5.20 -21.16 14.17
CA LEU A 516 5.65 -19.88 14.71
C LEU A 516 6.78 -19.29 13.86
N SER A 517 7.71 -20.12 13.41
CA SER A 517 8.83 -19.73 12.54
C SER A 517 8.33 -19.19 11.21
N ILE A 518 7.34 -19.84 10.60
CA ILE A 518 6.72 -19.36 9.36
C ILE A 518 6.01 -18.02 9.59
N LEU A 519 5.21 -17.91 10.66
CA LEU A 519 4.54 -16.64 11.00
C LEU A 519 5.53 -15.50 11.24
N ALA A 520 6.72 -15.80 11.77
CA ALA A 520 7.75 -14.77 11.97
C ALA A 520 8.35 -14.24 10.67
N LEU A 521 8.29 -15.01 9.57
CA LEU A 521 8.75 -14.60 8.25
C LEU A 521 7.70 -13.79 7.47
N LEU A 522 6.44 -13.82 7.91
CA LEU A 522 5.38 -13.05 7.28
C LEU A 522 5.38 -11.61 7.80
N SER A 523 5.19 -10.66 6.90
CA SER A 523 5.14 -9.24 7.26
C SER A 523 3.77 -8.79 7.77
N GLU A 524 2.73 -9.58 7.54
CA GLU A 524 1.34 -9.23 7.85
C GLU A 524 0.58 -10.41 8.45
N ALA A 525 -0.55 -10.11 9.09
CA ALA A 525 -1.50 -11.10 9.56
C ALA A 525 -2.09 -11.93 8.42
N VAL A 526 -2.20 -13.23 8.59
CA VAL A 526 -2.69 -14.17 7.57
C VAL A 526 -3.89 -14.97 8.07
N ASP A 527 -4.72 -15.41 7.14
CA ASP A 527 -5.87 -16.26 7.41
C ASP A 527 -5.48 -17.74 7.62
N TYR A 528 -6.46 -18.53 8.05
CA TYR A 528 -6.25 -19.97 8.27
C TYR A 528 -5.92 -20.73 6.98
N GLU A 529 -6.44 -20.30 5.85
CA GLU A 529 -6.22 -20.93 4.55
C GLU A 529 -4.75 -20.81 4.13
N THR A 530 -4.20 -19.60 4.25
CA THR A 530 -2.76 -19.33 4.04
C THR A 530 -1.89 -20.14 5.00
N LEU A 531 -2.24 -20.18 6.30
CA LEU A 531 -1.49 -21.01 7.26
C LEU A 531 -1.55 -22.49 6.91
N SER A 532 -2.69 -22.99 6.46
CA SER A 532 -2.85 -24.38 6.04
C SER A 532 -2.02 -24.70 4.79
N ALA A 533 -1.99 -23.81 3.83
CA ALA A 533 -1.18 -23.95 2.62
C ALA A 533 0.32 -23.95 2.94
N LEU A 534 0.77 -23.00 3.76
CA LEU A 534 2.17 -22.93 4.22
C LEU A 534 2.59 -24.12 5.09
N ASN A 535 1.65 -24.83 5.71
CA ASN A 535 1.87 -26.00 6.58
C ASN A 535 1.20 -27.27 6.03
N SER A 536 1.16 -27.43 4.72
CA SER A 536 0.46 -28.51 4.01
C SER A 536 0.92 -29.94 4.39
N HIS A 537 2.09 -30.08 5.00
CA HIS A 537 2.58 -31.37 5.53
C HIS A 537 1.93 -31.74 6.87
N LEU A 538 1.28 -30.80 7.57
CA LEU A 538 0.54 -31.08 8.79
C LEU A 538 -0.91 -31.45 8.46
N PRO A 539 -1.48 -32.48 9.11
CA PRO A 539 -2.90 -32.73 9.00
C PRO A 539 -3.68 -31.56 9.64
N PRO A 540 -4.92 -31.28 9.22
CA PRO A 540 -5.72 -30.16 9.77
C PRO A 540 -5.82 -30.18 11.30
N SER A 541 -5.92 -31.36 11.92
CA SER A 541 -5.92 -31.50 13.38
C SER A 541 -4.58 -31.13 14.02
N GLY A 542 -3.48 -31.40 13.33
CA GLY A 542 -2.13 -31.04 13.78
C GLY A 542 -1.90 -29.53 13.75
N LEU A 543 -2.32 -28.88 12.67
CA LEU A 543 -2.27 -27.40 12.55
C LEU A 543 -3.14 -26.73 13.61
N ALA A 544 -4.40 -27.19 13.79
CA ALA A 544 -5.30 -26.66 14.81
C ALA A 544 -4.72 -26.85 16.23
N SER A 545 -4.07 -27.98 16.50
CA SER A 545 -3.40 -28.23 17.78
C SER A 545 -2.22 -27.27 18.00
N ALA A 546 -1.41 -27.02 16.94
CA ALA A 546 -0.29 -26.09 17.03
C ALA A 546 -0.75 -24.64 17.25
N ILE A 547 -1.78 -24.19 16.54
CA ILE A 547 -2.40 -22.87 16.75
C ILE A 547 -2.93 -22.74 18.18
N THR A 548 -3.63 -23.75 18.67
CA THR A 548 -4.18 -23.76 20.04
C THR A 548 -3.07 -23.74 21.10
N ASP A 549 -1.98 -24.49 20.89
CA ASP A 549 -0.83 -24.48 21.78
C ASP A 549 -0.16 -23.11 21.82
N LEU A 550 0.12 -22.51 20.67
CA LEU A 550 0.71 -21.19 20.56
C LEU A 550 -0.19 -20.10 21.17
N GLY A 551 -1.50 -20.20 20.95
CA GLY A 551 -2.49 -19.29 21.56
C GLY A 551 -2.53 -19.38 23.06
N ARG A 552 -2.52 -20.58 23.63
CA ARG A 552 -2.45 -20.79 25.11
C ARG A 552 -1.15 -20.26 25.74
N ARG A 553 -0.06 -20.25 24.97
CA ARG A 553 1.23 -19.70 25.40
C ARG A 553 1.33 -18.18 25.18
N GLY A 554 0.32 -17.55 24.59
CA GLY A 554 0.33 -16.12 24.28
C GLY A 554 1.31 -15.71 23.20
N LEU A 555 1.76 -16.65 22.35
CA LEU A 555 2.74 -16.43 21.30
C LEU A 555 2.09 -16.05 19.96
N VAL A 556 0.83 -16.45 19.71
CA VAL A 556 0.04 -16.12 18.53
C VAL A 556 -1.18 -15.32 18.95
N GLN A 557 -1.49 -14.29 18.21
CA GLN A 557 -2.70 -13.48 18.32
C GLN A 557 -3.69 -13.91 17.24
N TYR A 558 -4.98 -13.90 17.56
CA TYR A 558 -6.05 -14.22 16.62
C TYR A 558 -7.06 -13.10 16.59
N ASP A 559 -7.23 -12.52 15.42
CA ASP A 559 -8.31 -11.61 15.14
C ASP A 559 -9.59 -12.38 14.80
N ALA A 560 -10.57 -12.29 15.68
CA ALA A 560 -11.84 -12.97 15.48
C ALA A 560 -12.74 -12.27 14.45
N GLN A 561 -12.53 -10.98 14.18
CA GLN A 561 -13.32 -10.19 13.24
C GLN A 561 -12.83 -10.44 11.80
N ASP A 562 -11.55 -10.31 11.55
CA ASP A 562 -10.94 -10.55 10.24
C ASP A 562 -10.48 -12.01 10.05
N ARG A 563 -10.59 -12.84 11.10
CA ARG A 563 -10.16 -14.26 11.13
C ARG A 563 -8.72 -14.47 10.74
N ARG A 564 -7.84 -13.55 11.18
CA ARG A 564 -6.41 -13.57 10.87
C ARG A 564 -5.59 -13.93 12.10
N TYR A 565 -4.41 -14.49 11.83
CA TYR A 565 -3.41 -14.86 12.81
C TYR A 565 -2.19 -13.99 12.65
N ASP A 566 -1.66 -13.48 13.74
CA ASP A 566 -0.47 -12.64 13.75
C ASP A 566 0.41 -12.92 14.96
N LEU A 567 1.62 -12.38 14.94
CA LEU A 567 2.54 -12.38 16.06
C LEU A 567 2.67 -10.99 16.66
N HIS A 568 2.74 -10.93 17.99
CA HIS A 568 3.20 -9.69 18.62
C HIS A 568 4.59 -9.32 18.08
N PRO A 569 4.87 -8.06 17.70
CA PRO A 569 6.14 -7.66 17.07
C PRO A 569 7.40 -8.12 17.83
N VAL A 570 7.37 -8.09 19.15
CA VAL A 570 8.48 -8.61 19.99
C VAL A 570 8.67 -10.12 19.83
N VAL A 571 7.60 -10.88 19.79
CA VAL A 571 7.67 -12.34 19.56
C VAL A 571 8.23 -12.60 18.17
N ARG A 572 7.75 -11.90 17.17
CA ARG A 572 8.23 -11.98 15.78
C ARG A 572 9.75 -11.73 15.71
N SER A 573 10.23 -10.64 16.30
CA SER A 573 11.64 -10.27 16.34
C SER A 573 12.53 -11.35 17.00
N VAL A 574 12.12 -11.84 18.17
CA VAL A 574 12.89 -12.86 18.88
C VAL A 574 12.90 -14.21 18.14
N VAL A 575 11.77 -14.61 17.55
CA VAL A 575 11.67 -15.84 16.74
C VAL A 575 12.53 -15.71 15.49
N ALA A 576 12.35 -14.62 14.75
CA ALA A 576 13.08 -14.37 13.52
C ALA A 576 14.61 -14.34 13.76
N GLY A 577 15.06 -13.57 14.78
CA GLY A 577 16.48 -13.52 15.16
C GLY A 577 17.06 -14.81 15.73
N GLY A 578 16.21 -15.72 16.21
CA GLY A 578 16.61 -17.03 16.75
C GLY A 578 16.68 -18.15 15.72
N LEU A 579 16.18 -17.95 14.50
CA LEU A 579 16.21 -18.96 13.44
C LEU A 579 17.64 -19.18 12.93
N ARG A 580 18.02 -20.46 12.79
CA ARG A 580 19.28 -20.84 12.14
C ARG A 580 19.16 -20.63 10.63
N SER A 581 20.26 -20.38 9.96
CA SER A 581 20.29 -20.16 8.51
C SER A 581 19.58 -21.26 7.70
N GLU A 582 19.73 -22.53 8.11
CA GLU A 582 19.06 -23.66 7.46
C GLU A 582 17.53 -23.63 7.66
N GLU A 583 17.07 -23.24 8.84
CA GLU A 583 15.64 -23.10 9.16
C GLU A 583 15.04 -21.91 8.41
N THR A 584 15.74 -20.79 8.40
CA THR A 584 15.37 -19.59 7.65
C THR A 584 15.21 -19.92 6.16
N GLU A 585 16.16 -20.63 5.58
CA GLU A 585 16.10 -21.03 4.18
C GLU A 585 14.96 -22.01 3.94
N HIS A 586 14.79 -23.01 4.79
CA HIS A 586 13.74 -24.02 4.65
C HIS A 586 12.33 -23.42 4.72
N TYR A 587 12.06 -22.61 5.73
CA TYR A 587 10.74 -21.98 5.90
C TYR A 587 10.53 -20.83 4.92
N GLY A 588 11.58 -20.07 4.62
CA GLY A 588 11.54 -18.99 3.66
C GLY A 588 11.13 -19.45 2.27
N TRP A 589 11.70 -20.56 1.77
CA TRP A 589 11.29 -21.11 0.48
C TRP A 589 9.82 -21.51 0.44
N ARG A 590 9.26 -22.03 1.54
CA ARG A 590 7.82 -22.35 1.60
C ARG A 590 6.95 -21.09 1.45
N VAL A 591 7.38 -19.98 2.06
CA VAL A 591 6.70 -18.69 1.92
C VAL A 591 6.84 -18.19 0.49
N VAL A 592 8.06 -18.21 -0.07
CA VAL A 592 8.32 -17.79 -1.45
C VAL A 592 7.50 -18.58 -2.46
N ASP A 593 7.51 -19.91 -2.35
CA ASP A 593 6.77 -20.79 -3.26
C ASP A 593 5.27 -20.53 -3.21
N HIS A 594 4.71 -20.34 -2.02
CA HIS A 594 3.29 -20.05 -1.84
C HIS A 594 2.89 -18.72 -2.48
N PHE A 595 3.57 -17.62 -2.11
CA PHE A 595 3.21 -16.30 -2.60
C PHE A 595 3.55 -16.07 -4.07
N SER A 596 4.56 -16.75 -4.61
CA SER A 596 4.86 -16.73 -6.05
C SER A 596 3.79 -17.39 -6.92
N GLN A 597 3.00 -18.31 -6.35
CA GLN A 597 1.90 -18.99 -7.05
C GLN A 597 0.55 -18.28 -6.91
N MET A 598 0.46 -17.27 -6.04
CA MET A 598 -0.76 -16.49 -5.88
C MET A 598 -1.02 -15.65 -7.13
N ALA A 599 -2.28 -15.62 -7.55
CA ALA A 599 -2.70 -14.69 -8.59
C ALA A 599 -2.54 -13.25 -8.08
N HIS A 600 -1.92 -12.41 -8.89
CA HIS A 600 -1.77 -10.99 -8.58
C HIS A 600 -2.31 -10.14 -9.75
N VAL A 601 -2.63 -8.90 -9.48
CA VAL A 601 -2.97 -7.91 -10.50
C VAL A 601 -1.76 -7.73 -11.44
N PRO A 602 -1.94 -7.66 -12.77
CA PRO A 602 -0.84 -7.33 -13.67
C PRO A 602 -0.14 -6.04 -13.23
N TYR A 603 1.19 -6.04 -13.21
CA TYR A 603 1.96 -4.91 -12.66
C TYR A 603 1.70 -3.56 -13.35
N ASP A 604 1.26 -3.59 -14.59
CA ASP A 604 0.84 -2.40 -15.35
C ASP A 604 -0.59 -1.94 -15.05
N GLU A 605 -1.36 -2.73 -14.29
CA GLU A 605 -2.73 -2.43 -13.88
C GLU A 605 -2.87 -2.14 -12.38
N VAL A 606 -1.74 -2.14 -11.66
CA VAL A 606 -1.69 -1.89 -10.21
C VAL A 606 -2.14 -0.47 -9.89
N GLU A 607 -3.09 -0.34 -8.95
CA GLU A 607 -3.63 0.94 -8.49
C GLU A 607 -3.32 1.22 -7.01
N ALA A 608 -3.01 0.19 -6.22
CA ALA A 608 -2.71 0.30 -4.80
C ALA A 608 -1.53 -0.61 -4.41
N ILE A 609 -0.86 -0.27 -3.30
CA ILE A 609 0.25 -1.07 -2.77
C ILE A 609 -0.21 -2.47 -2.35
N GLU A 610 -1.47 -2.60 -1.95
CA GLU A 610 -2.14 -3.85 -1.60
C GLU A 610 -2.12 -4.87 -2.74
N ASP A 611 -2.20 -4.42 -3.98
CA ASP A 611 -2.16 -5.26 -5.17
C ASP A 611 -0.80 -5.96 -5.33
N LEU A 612 0.25 -5.38 -4.75
CA LEU A 612 1.62 -5.90 -4.79
C LEU A 612 1.99 -6.76 -3.58
N ARG A 613 1.13 -6.93 -2.59
CA ARG A 613 1.43 -7.68 -1.34
C ARG A 613 2.08 -9.04 -1.57
N PRO A 614 1.57 -9.94 -2.43
CA PRO A 614 2.21 -11.22 -2.67
C PRO A 614 3.64 -11.08 -3.19
N SER A 615 3.85 -10.21 -4.18
CA SER A 615 5.17 -9.98 -4.78
C SER A 615 6.15 -9.33 -3.80
N LEU A 616 5.68 -8.39 -3.00
CA LEU A 616 6.48 -7.76 -1.93
C LEU A 616 6.86 -8.77 -0.85
N GLN A 617 5.94 -9.68 -0.47
CA GLN A 617 6.24 -10.74 0.49
C GLN A 617 7.33 -11.67 -0.03
N VAL A 618 7.32 -12.02 -1.32
CA VAL A 618 8.38 -12.82 -1.96
C VAL A 618 9.73 -12.11 -1.84
N VAL A 619 9.82 -10.85 -2.30
CA VAL A 619 11.09 -10.10 -2.26
C VAL A 619 11.59 -9.93 -0.83
N ARG A 620 10.72 -9.57 0.10
CA ARG A 620 11.03 -9.42 1.53
C ARG A 620 11.60 -10.71 2.13
N THR A 621 10.95 -11.84 1.85
CA THR A 621 11.39 -13.13 2.37
C THR A 621 12.76 -13.53 1.81
N LEU A 622 13.01 -13.30 0.52
CA LEU A 622 14.30 -13.57 -0.12
C LEU A 622 15.41 -12.67 0.45
N LEU A 623 15.13 -11.39 0.68
CA LEU A 623 16.07 -10.47 1.33
C LEU A 623 16.41 -10.93 2.75
N TRP A 624 15.41 -11.38 3.50
CA TRP A 624 15.59 -11.89 4.85
C TRP A 624 16.41 -13.19 4.90
N MET A 625 16.27 -14.05 3.88
CA MET A 625 17.10 -15.24 3.68
C MET A 625 18.54 -14.90 3.24
N GLY A 626 18.86 -13.64 2.98
CA GLY A 626 20.13 -13.21 2.39
C GLY A 626 20.31 -13.62 0.93
N ARG A 627 19.22 -14.02 0.24
CA ARG A 627 19.19 -14.44 -1.17
C ARG A 627 19.08 -13.22 -2.08
N LEU A 628 20.12 -12.38 -2.09
CA LEU A 628 20.08 -11.08 -2.77
C LEU A 628 19.86 -11.18 -4.27
N GLU A 629 20.47 -12.17 -4.95
CA GLU A 629 20.24 -12.37 -6.38
C GLU A 629 18.81 -12.78 -6.70
N ASP A 630 18.23 -13.69 -5.92
CA ASP A 630 16.85 -14.14 -6.11
C ASP A 630 15.86 -12.98 -5.81
N ALA A 631 16.15 -12.19 -4.78
CA ALA A 631 15.40 -10.99 -4.45
C ALA A 631 15.46 -9.95 -5.58
N TYR A 632 16.64 -9.72 -6.13
CA TYR A 632 16.83 -8.86 -7.29
C TYR A 632 16.02 -9.35 -8.50
N ASN A 633 16.11 -10.64 -8.82
CA ASN A 633 15.39 -11.23 -9.96
C ASN A 633 13.86 -11.11 -9.81
N SER A 634 13.36 -11.22 -8.57
CA SER A 634 11.92 -11.04 -8.28
C SER A 634 11.48 -9.57 -8.30
N TYR A 635 12.38 -8.66 -7.97
CA TYR A 635 12.14 -7.21 -7.95
C TYR A 635 12.33 -6.56 -9.33
N HIS A 636 13.32 -7.02 -10.11
CA HIS A 636 13.76 -6.40 -11.36
C HIS A 636 12.63 -6.30 -12.41
N GLY A 637 12.55 -5.16 -13.08
CA GLY A 637 11.63 -4.95 -14.20
C GLY A 637 10.24 -4.51 -13.77
N ALA A 638 9.23 -5.34 -13.95
CA ALA A 638 7.82 -4.94 -13.83
C ALA A 638 7.41 -4.49 -12.41
N LEU A 639 7.88 -5.18 -11.36
CA LEU A 639 7.59 -4.80 -9.98
C LEU A 639 8.26 -3.48 -9.59
N ALA A 640 9.52 -3.27 -10.01
CA ALA A 640 10.22 -2.01 -9.79
C ALA A 640 9.49 -0.83 -10.46
N ASN A 641 9.02 -1.04 -11.70
CA ASN A 641 8.26 -0.05 -12.44
C ASN A 641 6.90 0.25 -11.77
N ALA A 642 6.20 -0.77 -11.31
CA ALA A 642 4.93 -0.61 -10.60
C ALA A 642 5.11 0.25 -9.33
N LEU A 643 6.12 -0.04 -8.52
CA LEU A 643 6.42 0.73 -7.31
C LEU A 643 6.86 2.16 -7.62
N GLY A 644 7.78 2.34 -8.56
CA GLY A 644 8.42 3.63 -8.79
C GLY A 644 7.62 4.59 -9.68
N PHE A 645 6.83 4.07 -10.62
CA PHE A 645 6.14 4.90 -11.61
C PHE A 645 4.62 4.83 -11.58
N ASN A 646 4.05 3.64 -11.35
CA ASN A 646 2.58 3.53 -11.33
C ASN A 646 2.04 4.03 -9.99
N LEU A 647 2.68 3.62 -8.89
CA LEU A 647 2.26 3.99 -7.53
C LEU A 647 3.02 5.19 -6.97
N GLU A 648 4.18 5.55 -7.54
CA GLU A 648 5.10 6.56 -6.98
C GLU A 648 5.38 6.29 -5.47
N ALA A 649 5.46 5.00 -5.09
CA ALA A 649 5.61 4.52 -3.72
C ALA A 649 7.09 4.55 -3.29
N HIS A 650 7.68 5.75 -3.30
CA HIS A 650 9.13 5.93 -3.08
C HIS A 650 9.59 5.51 -1.69
N ALA A 651 8.74 5.65 -0.66
CA ALA A 651 9.04 5.23 0.70
C ALA A 651 9.19 3.71 0.79
N GLU A 652 8.21 3.00 0.27
CA GLU A 652 8.17 1.54 0.23
C GLU A 652 9.32 1.00 -0.62
N LEU A 653 9.63 1.69 -1.72
CA LEU A 653 10.76 1.38 -2.58
C LEU A 653 12.10 1.49 -1.84
N LEU A 654 12.32 2.56 -1.09
CA LEU A 654 13.54 2.71 -0.28
C LEU A 654 13.64 1.66 0.81
N ALA A 655 12.53 1.39 1.53
CA ALA A 655 12.51 0.35 2.55
C ALA A 655 12.86 -1.03 1.96
N LEU A 656 12.35 -1.33 0.75
CA LEU A 656 12.65 -2.58 0.04
C LEU A 656 14.10 -2.67 -0.41
N LEU A 657 14.72 -1.56 -0.84
CA LEU A 657 16.07 -1.53 -1.38
C LEU A 657 17.15 -1.42 -0.29
N LYS A 658 16.82 -0.89 0.89
CA LYS A 658 17.80 -0.68 1.96
C LYS A 658 18.61 -1.92 2.36
N PRO A 659 18.04 -3.13 2.47
CA PRO A 659 18.79 -4.34 2.80
C PRO A 659 19.91 -4.68 1.81
N PHE A 660 19.84 -4.21 0.56
CA PHE A 660 20.94 -4.34 -0.39
C PHE A 660 22.15 -3.44 -0.05
N PHE A 661 21.94 -2.39 0.74
CA PHE A 661 22.96 -1.38 1.05
C PHE A 661 23.27 -1.28 2.56
N PRO A 662 23.73 -2.34 3.21
CA PRO A 662 23.98 -2.33 4.66
C PRO A 662 25.09 -1.35 5.08
N LYS A 663 26.00 -1.00 4.15
CA LYS A 663 27.12 -0.06 4.37
C LYS A 663 26.84 1.37 3.85
N GLY A 664 25.57 1.66 3.49
CA GLY A 664 25.17 2.95 2.91
C GLY A 664 25.16 2.97 1.39
N TRP A 665 24.47 3.96 0.83
CA TRP A 665 24.12 4.06 -0.59
C TRP A 665 25.30 4.19 -1.55
N ALA A 666 26.47 4.62 -1.06
CA ALA A 666 27.70 4.75 -1.84
C ALA A 666 28.49 3.43 -1.96
N SER A 667 28.09 2.39 -1.23
CA SER A 667 28.82 1.12 -1.17
C SER A 667 28.08 0.04 -1.98
N PRO A 668 28.78 -0.71 -2.85
CA PRO A 668 28.12 -1.76 -3.63
C PRO A 668 27.59 -2.86 -2.72
N PRO A 669 26.40 -3.44 -3.05
CA PRO A 669 25.86 -4.58 -2.35
C PRO A 669 26.82 -5.78 -2.38
N GLU A 670 27.13 -6.35 -1.22
CA GLU A 670 27.95 -7.55 -1.15
C GLU A 670 27.13 -8.78 -1.60
N GLY A 671 27.67 -9.61 -2.47
CA GLY A 671 27.01 -10.83 -2.96
C GLY A 671 26.01 -10.61 -4.11
N LEU A 672 25.98 -9.44 -4.69
CA LEU A 672 25.20 -9.13 -5.90
C LEU A 672 26.15 -8.85 -7.08
N GLY A 673 25.83 -9.35 -8.27
CA GLY A 673 26.58 -9.03 -9.49
C GLY A 673 26.56 -7.54 -9.81
N LEU A 674 27.61 -7.02 -10.44
CA LEU A 674 27.78 -5.57 -10.68
C LEU A 674 26.58 -4.92 -11.37
N ARG A 675 26.00 -5.55 -12.39
CA ARG A 675 24.80 -5.03 -13.10
C ARG A 675 23.57 -4.95 -12.19
N ALA A 676 23.37 -5.99 -11.38
CA ALA A 676 22.26 -6.01 -10.45
C ALA A 676 22.44 -4.96 -9.33
N ALA A 677 23.68 -4.82 -8.83
CA ALA A 677 24.05 -3.78 -7.86
C ALA A 677 23.79 -2.37 -8.41
N SER A 678 24.15 -2.16 -9.67
CA SER A 678 23.90 -0.91 -10.39
C SER A 678 22.40 -0.63 -10.52
N TYR A 679 21.62 -1.61 -10.94
CA TYR A 679 20.17 -1.47 -11.10
C TYR A 679 19.46 -1.08 -9.79
N VAL A 680 19.77 -1.76 -8.67
CA VAL A 680 19.17 -1.41 -7.38
C VAL A 680 19.67 -0.03 -6.87
N ALA A 681 20.90 0.37 -7.21
CA ALA A 681 21.43 1.69 -6.88
C ALA A 681 20.69 2.82 -7.63
N VAL A 682 20.36 2.63 -8.90
CA VAL A 682 19.57 3.58 -9.70
C VAL A 682 18.19 3.79 -9.10
N TRP A 683 17.51 2.72 -8.75
CA TRP A 683 16.18 2.83 -8.14
C TRP A 683 16.22 3.45 -6.75
N ALA A 684 17.26 3.16 -5.97
CA ALA A 684 17.49 3.83 -4.69
C ALA A 684 17.74 5.33 -4.89
N ALA A 685 18.59 5.69 -5.85
CA ALA A 685 18.89 7.09 -6.19
C ALA A 685 17.62 7.83 -6.66
N PHE A 686 16.80 7.20 -7.49
CA PHE A 686 15.52 7.74 -7.96
C PHE A 686 14.57 8.01 -6.78
N ALA A 687 14.43 7.07 -5.87
CA ALA A 687 13.58 7.26 -4.69
C ALA A 687 14.15 8.34 -3.75
N LEU A 688 15.46 8.34 -3.46
CA LEU A 688 16.14 9.35 -2.65
C LEU A 688 16.00 10.76 -3.22
N GLN A 689 16.07 10.90 -4.54
CA GLN A 689 15.85 12.17 -5.23
C GLN A 689 14.45 12.73 -4.97
N ASN A 690 13.43 11.87 -5.02
CA ASN A 690 12.03 12.25 -4.76
C ASN A 690 11.78 12.61 -3.29
N PHE A 691 12.62 12.11 -2.37
CA PHE A 691 12.62 12.55 -0.96
C PHE A 691 13.47 13.80 -0.70
N GLY A 692 14.10 14.37 -1.73
CA GLY A 692 14.98 15.52 -1.58
C GLY A 692 16.35 15.21 -0.92
N SER A 693 16.71 13.93 -0.77
CA SER A 693 18.00 13.48 -0.24
C SER A 693 19.06 13.46 -1.35
N PHE A 694 19.41 14.63 -1.85
CA PHE A 694 20.25 14.76 -3.04
C PHE A 694 21.68 14.24 -2.90
N PRO A 695 22.41 14.43 -1.76
CA PRO A 695 23.76 13.87 -1.61
C PRO A 695 23.76 12.35 -1.70
N GLU A 696 22.79 11.70 -1.09
CA GLU A 696 22.65 10.25 -1.09
C GLU A 696 22.20 9.74 -2.47
N ALA A 697 21.30 10.45 -3.14
CA ALA A 697 20.91 10.15 -4.51
C ALA A 697 22.11 10.23 -5.45
N LEU A 698 22.91 11.29 -5.33
CA LEU A 698 24.13 11.46 -6.12
C LEU A 698 25.17 10.37 -5.83
N ALA A 699 25.30 9.96 -4.56
CA ALA A 699 26.19 8.87 -4.18
C ALA A 699 25.78 7.53 -4.79
N ALA A 700 24.48 7.22 -4.79
CA ALA A 700 23.95 6.00 -5.38
C ALA A 700 24.05 6.01 -6.92
N TYR A 701 23.74 7.12 -7.58
CA TYR A 701 24.01 7.28 -9.03
C TYR A 701 25.49 7.16 -9.35
N GLY A 702 26.38 7.74 -8.53
CA GLY A 702 27.84 7.62 -8.68
C GLY A 702 28.35 6.20 -8.55
N LEU A 703 27.73 5.39 -7.67
CA LEU A 703 28.03 3.96 -7.58
C LEU A 703 27.65 3.23 -8.87
N SER A 704 26.46 3.47 -9.39
CA SER A 704 25.97 2.88 -10.63
C SER A 704 26.86 3.28 -11.82
N LEU A 705 27.20 4.56 -11.93
CA LEU A 705 28.08 5.09 -12.99
C LEU A 705 29.47 4.44 -12.98
N LYS A 706 30.09 4.31 -11.80
CA LYS A 706 31.38 3.62 -11.66
C LYS A 706 31.32 2.16 -12.06
N THR A 707 30.21 1.50 -11.78
CA THR A 707 29.97 0.13 -12.24
C THR A 707 29.93 0.04 -13.76
N GLY A 708 29.21 0.97 -14.43
CA GLY A 708 29.17 1.06 -15.89
C GLY A 708 30.55 1.29 -16.52
N LEU A 709 31.42 2.12 -15.88
CA LEU A 709 32.80 2.34 -16.31
C LEU A 709 33.65 1.07 -16.21
N VAL A 710 33.53 0.32 -15.09
CA VAL A 710 34.30 -0.93 -14.87
C VAL A 710 33.89 -2.03 -15.86
N GLU A 711 32.60 -2.16 -16.16
CA GLU A 711 32.08 -3.16 -17.11
C GLU A 711 32.17 -2.75 -18.57
N ALA A 712 32.58 -1.51 -18.85
CA ALA A 712 32.51 -0.89 -20.19
C ALA A 712 31.09 -1.00 -20.79
N ASP A 713 30.07 -0.88 -19.97
CA ASP A 713 28.67 -0.86 -20.36
C ASP A 713 28.27 0.59 -20.73
N TRP A 714 28.52 0.93 -21.96
CA TRP A 714 28.36 2.28 -22.47
C TRP A 714 26.91 2.73 -22.56
N TRP A 715 25.98 1.81 -22.77
CA TRP A 715 24.55 2.10 -22.73
C TRP A 715 24.14 2.51 -21.33
N HIS A 716 24.55 1.70 -20.34
CA HIS A 716 24.28 1.96 -18.93
C HIS A 716 24.91 3.27 -18.48
N LEU A 717 26.18 3.51 -18.83
CA LEU A 717 26.86 4.75 -18.49
C LEU A 717 26.17 5.99 -19.07
N SER A 718 25.69 5.93 -20.33
CA SER A 718 24.88 6.98 -20.93
C SER A 718 23.56 7.21 -20.17
N SER A 719 22.93 6.13 -19.74
CA SER A 719 21.69 6.16 -18.93
C SER A 719 21.91 6.85 -17.59
N GLU A 720 23.02 6.56 -16.91
CA GLU A 720 23.31 7.17 -15.60
C GLU A 720 23.64 8.66 -15.74
N LEU A 721 24.34 9.06 -16.76
CA LEU A 721 24.63 10.48 -17.00
C LEU A 721 23.34 11.29 -17.21
N TRP A 722 22.32 10.73 -17.90
CA TRP A 722 21.05 11.44 -18.04
C TRP A 722 20.24 11.47 -16.74
N ASN A 723 20.29 10.42 -15.90
CA ASN A 723 19.67 10.43 -14.57
C ASN A 723 20.32 11.52 -13.69
N ILE A 724 21.64 11.60 -13.71
CA ILE A 724 22.38 12.63 -13.00
C ILE A 724 22.06 14.02 -13.56
N SER A 725 21.94 14.16 -14.89
CA SER A 725 21.54 15.44 -15.48
C SER A 725 20.18 15.89 -14.95
N ASN A 726 19.20 14.99 -14.87
CA ASN A 726 17.88 15.29 -14.30
C ASN A 726 17.96 15.70 -12.81
N LEU A 727 18.85 15.07 -12.05
CA LEU A 727 19.08 15.44 -10.64
C LEU A 727 19.54 16.89 -10.53
N PHE A 728 20.51 17.33 -11.36
CA PHE A 728 21.02 18.69 -11.36
C PHE A 728 20.07 19.70 -11.99
N TYR A 729 19.34 19.32 -13.05
CA TYR A 729 18.27 20.12 -13.64
C TYR A 729 17.22 20.52 -12.57
N ASN A 730 16.75 19.56 -11.80
CA ASN A 730 15.76 19.79 -10.74
C ASN A 730 16.32 20.65 -9.59
N ARG A 731 17.63 20.82 -9.51
CA ARG A 731 18.32 21.70 -8.55
C ARG A 731 18.72 23.05 -9.12
N ASN A 732 18.20 23.41 -10.26
CA ASN A 732 18.50 24.66 -10.93
C ASN A 732 20.01 24.82 -11.29
N ARG A 733 20.70 23.69 -11.61
CA ARG A 733 22.12 23.64 -11.99
C ARG A 733 22.22 23.18 -13.46
N LEU A 734 21.84 24.11 -14.37
CA LEU A 734 21.72 23.83 -15.80
C LEU A 734 23.06 23.54 -16.48
N ALA A 735 24.15 24.17 -16.03
CA ALA A 735 25.49 23.96 -16.61
C ALA A 735 25.97 22.52 -16.38
N ILE A 736 25.83 21.99 -15.17
CA ILE A 736 26.20 20.61 -14.85
C ILE A 736 25.27 19.63 -15.59
N SER A 737 23.96 19.92 -15.62
CA SER A 737 22.96 19.13 -16.34
C SER A 737 23.37 18.95 -17.81
N GLU A 738 23.66 20.03 -18.52
CA GLU A 738 24.03 19.98 -19.94
C GLU A 738 25.37 19.29 -20.18
N ARG A 739 26.34 19.41 -19.29
CA ARG A 739 27.60 18.67 -19.41
C ARG A 739 27.37 17.15 -19.34
N CYS A 740 26.54 16.70 -18.41
CA CYS A 740 26.17 15.29 -18.31
C CYS A 740 25.39 14.81 -19.55
N GLU A 741 24.47 15.61 -20.08
CA GLU A 741 23.73 15.32 -21.31
C GLU A 741 24.62 15.24 -22.53
N THR A 742 25.60 16.13 -22.65
CA THR A 742 26.58 16.13 -23.74
C THR A 742 27.43 14.86 -23.70
N GLN A 743 27.94 14.49 -22.51
CA GLN A 743 28.71 13.26 -22.34
C GLN A 743 27.87 12.02 -22.65
N ALA A 744 26.59 12.01 -22.22
CA ALA A 744 25.65 10.93 -22.54
C ALA A 744 25.42 10.81 -24.05
N LEU A 745 25.27 11.94 -24.75
CA LEU A 745 25.08 11.97 -26.21
C LEU A 745 26.33 11.53 -26.97
N ASP A 746 27.52 11.91 -26.52
CA ASP A 746 28.79 11.47 -27.08
C ASP A 746 28.92 9.94 -26.98
N LEU A 747 28.70 9.37 -25.80
CA LEU A 747 28.69 7.92 -25.62
C LEU A 747 27.68 7.22 -26.50
N ALA A 748 26.43 7.65 -26.46
CA ALA A 748 25.35 7.06 -27.25
C ALA A 748 25.63 7.12 -28.77
N SER A 749 26.27 8.22 -29.24
CA SER A 749 26.65 8.39 -30.64
C SER A 749 27.76 7.45 -31.05
N LEU A 750 28.71 7.18 -30.17
CA LEU A 750 29.81 6.24 -30.40
C LEU A 750 29.34 4.79 -30.43
N VAL A 751 28.43 4.44 -29.53
CA VAL A 751 27.83 3.09 -29.42
C VAL A 751 26.83 2.84 -30.54
N LYS A 752 26.14 3.89 -31.00
CA LYS A 752 25.05 3.84 -31.97
C LYS A 752 23.85 3.02 -31.51
N ASP A 753 23.65 2.97 -30.18
CA ASP A 753 22.46 2.37 -29.64
C ASP A 753 21.24 3.28 -29.84
N PRO A 754 20.13 2.80 -30.44
CA PRO A 754 18.99 3.65 -30.76
C PRO A 754 18.30 4.24 -29.54
N GLU A 755 18.24 3.49 -28.43
CA GLU A 755 17.58 3.88 -27.20
C GLU A 755 18.39 4.95 -26.48
N ALA A 756 19.67 4.69 -26.26
CA ALA A 756 20.58 5.66 -25.63
C ALA A 756 20.61 6.98 -26.40
N LEU A 757 20.68 6.90 -27.76
CA LEU A 757 20.62 8.07 -28.64
C LEU A 757 19.32 8.86 -28.50
N PHE A 758 18.19 8.16 -28.43
CA PHE A 758 16.89 8.81 -28.26
C PHE A 758 16.81 9.55 -26.94
N MET A 759 17.19 8.90 -25.86
CA MET A 759 17.10 9.48 -24.52
C MET A 759 18.09 10.63 -24.30
N ALA A 760 19.34 10.47 -24.74
CA ALA A 760 20.35 11.54 -24.66
C ALA A 760 19.92 12.79 -25.45
N ARG A 761 19.39 12.59 -26.67
CA ARG A 761 18.86 13.69 -27.49
C ARG A 761 17.64 14.35 -26.85
N LEU A 762 16.73 13.57 -26.26
CA LEU A 762 15.52 14.08 -25.65
C LEU A 762 15.82 14.99 -24.46
N ASN A 763 16.77 14.60 -23.61
CA ASN A 763 17.17 15.43 -22.48
C ASN A 763 17.88 16.72 -22.94
N LEU A 764 18.83 16.61 -23.89
CA LEU A 764 19.48 17.80 -24.43
C LEU A 764 18.49 18.72 -25.17
N PHE A 765 17.49 18.14 -25.87
CA PHE A 765 16.40 18.91 -26.49
C PHE A 765 15.65 19.76 -25.46
N ARG A 766 15.34 19.16 -24.30
CA ARG A 766 14.68 19.87 -23.19
C ARG A 766 15.54 21.03 -22.71
N THR A 767 16.83 20.79 -22.39
CA THR A 767 17.74 21.80 -21.84
C THR A 767 17.99 22.95 -22.82
N LEU A 768 18.14 22.68 -24.09
CA LEU A 768 18.29 23.72 -25.14
C LEU A 768 16.98 24.53 -25.30
N GLY A 769 15.81 23.86 -25.22
CA GLY A 769 14.52 24.56 -25.21
C GLY A 769 14.38 25.50 -24.02
N GLU A 770 14.76 25.07 -22.84
CA GLU A 770 14.75 25.84 -21.60
C GLU A 770 15.65 27.08 -21.69
N ARG A 771 16.82 26.94 -22.27
CA ARG A 771 17.77 28.04 -22.52
C ARG A 771 17.31 29.00 -23.62
N GLY A 772 16.26 28.65 -24.35
CA GLY A 772 15.75 29.45 -25.48
C GLY A 772 16.54 29.28 -26.78
N GLU A 773 17.34 28.21 -26.92
CA GLU A 773 18.08 27.88 -28.13
C GLU A 773 17.22 27.10 -29.14
N GLY A 774 16.12 27.70 -29.57
CA GLY A 774 15.05 27.06 -30.36
C GLY A 774 15.54 26.43 -31.65
N ALA A 775 16.49 27.06 -32.37
CA ALA A 775 17.01 26.51 -33.62
C ALA A 775 17.81 25.20 -33.44
N GLU A 776 18.58 25.08 -32.37
CA GLU A 776 19.32 23.89 -32.02
C GLU A 776 18.37 22.78 -31.52
N ALA A 777 17.42 23.15 -30.68
CA ALA A 777 16.38 22.25 -30.22
C ALA A 777 15.55 21.68 -31.42
N GLU A 778 15.20 22.50 -32.38
CA GLU A 778 14.47 22.06 -33.60
C GLU A 778 15.29 21.06 -34.45
N ARG A 779 16.59 21.31 -34.59
CA ARG A 779 17.48 20.33 -35.28
C ARG A 779 17.50 18.99 -34.56
N LEU A 780 17.59 18.98 -33.22
CA LEU A 780 17.53 17.75 -32.45
C LEU A 780 16.18 17.06 -32.60
N TRP A 781 15.10 17.83 -32.63
CA TRP A 781 13.75 17.27 -32.80
C TRP A 781 13.59 16.56 -34.14
N MET A 782 14.13 17.10 -35.21
CA MET A 782 14.10 16.45 -36.51
C MET A 782 14.80 15.08 -36.51
N LEU A 783 15.74 14.86 -35.63
CA LEU A 783 16.40 13.56 -35.43
C LEU A 783 15.63 12.65 -34.46
N LEU A 784 14.85 13.22 -33.54
CA LEU A 784 14.06 12.51 -32.56
C LEU A 784 12.72 12.00 -33.11
N ASP A 785 12.02 12.78 -33.92
CA ASP A 785 10.66 12.47 -34.40
C ASP A 785 10.54 11.13 -35.12
N PRO A 786 11.46 10.76 -36.05
CA PRO A 786 11.40 9.44 -36.68
C PRO A 786 11.66 8.29 -35.71
N MET A 787 12.53 8.50 -34.72
CA MET A 787 12.85 7.50 -33.71
C MET A 787 11.71 7.35 -32.69
N GLY A 788 11.13 8.46 -32.26
CA GLY A 788 10.02 8.50 -31.30
C GLY A 788 8.79 7.76 -31.80
N ARG A 789 8.45 7.86 -33.08
CA ARG A 789 7.32 7.12 -33.67
C ARG A 789 7.50 5.60 -33.68
N ALA A 790 8.73 5.12 -33.81
CA ALA A 790 9.03 3.70 -33.75
C ALA A 790 9.05 3.19 -32.31
N TRP A 791 9.43 4.05 -31.38
CA TRP A 791 9.74 3.72 -29.98
C TRP A 791 8.62 4.04 -29.00
N ALA A 792 7.74 5.00 -29.32
CA ALA A 792 6.65 5.48 -28.45
C ALA A 792 5.69 4.37 -27.95
N ARG A 793 5.63 3.22 -28.65
CA ARG A 793 4.80 2.06 -28.27
C ARG A 793 5.52 1.01 -27.43
N SER A 794 6.84 1.07 -27.33
CA SER A 794 7.67 0.11 -26.61
C SER A 794 8.44 0.72 -25.47
N SER A 795 8.43 2.06 -25.34
CA SER A 795 9.22 2.77 -24.36
C SER A 795 8.56 2.78 -22.99
N TYR A 796 9.39 2.77 -22.04
CA TYR A 796 9.16 2.90 -20.62
C TYR A 796 8.37 4.14 -20.17
N ARG A 797 8.34 5.23 -20.96
CA ARG A 797 7.54 6.45 -20.75
C ARG A 797 6.88 6.92 -22.05
N PRO A 798 5.83 6.25 -22.51
CA PRO A 798 5.11 6.67 -23.71
C PRO A 798 4.61 8.11 -23.55
N GLY A 799 4.69 8.88 -24.64
CA GLY A 799 4.25 10.28 -24.69
C GLY A 799 5.23 11.31 -24.13
N GLU A 800 6.37 10.89 -23.55
CA GLU A 800 7.33 11.84 -22.96
C GLU A 800 7.97 12.75 -24.01
N ALA A 801 8.30 12.25 -25.20
CA ALA A 801 8.87 13.08 -26.26
C ALA A 801 7.88 14.15 -26.75
N GLU A 802 6.63 13.76 -26.95
CA GLU A 802 5.56 14.69 -27.35
C GLU A 802 5.25 15.70 -26.25
N ARG A 803 5.31 15.29 -24.99
CA ARG A 803 5.18 16.22 -23.86
C ARG A 803 6.31 17.25 -23.84
N GLN A 804 7.56 16.84 -24.04
CA GLN A 804 8.70 17.74 -24.13
C GLN A 804 8.59 18.69 -25.34
N LEU A 805 8.09 18.19 -26.46
CA LEU A 805 7.81 19.03 -27.64
C LEU A 805 6.73 20.07 -27.34
N ALA A 806 5.64 19.68 -26.68
CA ALA A 806 4.57 20.60 -26.29
C ALA A 806 5.09 21.70 -25.35
N VAL A 807 5.94 21.33 -24.38
CA VAL A 807 6.61 22.31 -23.48
C VAL A 807 7.50 23.26 -24.27
N SER A 808 8.34 22.75 -25.17
CA SER A 808 9.22 23.58 -26.02
C SER A 808 8.42 24.54 -26.89
N LYS A 809 7.33 24.06 -27.51
CA LYS A 809 6.41 24.90 -28.32
C LYS A 809 5.70 25.97 -27.47
N PHE A 810 5.37 25.66 -26.23
CA PHE A 810 4.82 26.63 -25.29
C PHE A 810 5.81 27.76 -25.02
N TRP A 811 7.06 27.44 -24.73
CA TRP A 811 8.10 28.45 -24.50
C TRP A 811 8.37 29.33 -25.73
N GLN A 812 8.16 28.79 -26.94
CA GLN A 812 8.30 29.51 -28.21
C GLN A 812 7.02 30.25 -28.64
N GLY A 813 5.90 30.08 -27.91
CA GLY A 813 4.61 30.67 -28.26
C GLY A 813 3.91 30.05 -29.47
N THR A 814 4.29 28.82 -29.86
CA THR A 814 3.77 28.10 -31.05
C THR A 814 2.89 26.89 -30.69
N LEU A 815 2.62 26.65 -29.40
CA LEU A 815 1.80 25.55 -28.91
C LEU A 815 0.36 25.67 -29.42
N CYS A 816 -0.25 24.54 -29.83
CA CYS A 816 -1.64 24.46 -30.24
C CYS A 816 -2.36 23.28 -29.56
N ASP A 817 -3.70 23.22 -29.69
CA ASP A 817 -4.51 22.13 -29.09
C ASP A 817 -4.13 20.75 -29.63
N ASP A 818 -3.85 20.63 -30.91
CA ASP A 818 -3.46 19.34 -31.53
C ASP A 818 -2.17 18.75 -30.90
N ASP A 819 -1.20 19.60 -30.52
CA ASP A 819 0.02 19.17 -29.86
C ASP A 819 -0.27 18.59 -28.46
N LEU A 820 -1.15 19.26 -27.70
CA LEU A 820 -1.56 18.84 -26.36
C LEU A 820 -2.40 17.57 -26.42
N GLU A 821 -3.36 17.48 -27.34
CA GLU A 821 -4.22 16.30 -27.48
C GLU A 821 -3.40 15.07 -27.87
N ARG A 822 -2.44 15.23 -28.79
CA ARG A 822 -1.55 14.15 -29.19
C ARG A 822 -0.67 13.67 -28.03
N ALA A 823 -0.08 14.60 -27.30
CA ALA A 823 0.76 14.28 -26.15
C ALA A 823 -0.06 13.58 -25.05
N GLU A 824 -1.26 14.09 -24.73
CA GLU A 824 -2.15 13.49 -23.76
C GLU A 824 -2.59 12.08 -24.16
N TRP A 825 -2.98 11.88 -25.42
CA TRP A 825 -3.41 10.57 -25.89
C TRP A 825 -2.31 9.52 -25.72
N LEU A 826 -1.07 9.82 -26.17
CA LEU A 826 0.06 8.90 -26.03
C LEU A 826 0.43 8.65 -24.55
N THR A 827 0.42 9.69 -23.74
CA THR A 827 0.74 9.61 -22.30
C THR A 827 -0.30 8.77 -21.56
N ARG A 828 -1.58 8.89 -21.93
CA ARG A 828 -2.70 8.12 -21.36
C ARG A 828 -2.67 6.66 -21.79
N GLU A 829 -2.43 6.38 -23.06
CA GLU A 829 -2.22 5.01 -23.57
C GLU A 829 -1.08 4.29 -22.85
N GLY A 830 0.00 5.03 -22.57
CA GLY A 830 1.15 4.51 -21.86
C GLY A 830 1.01 4.49 -20.33
N LYS A 831 -0.16 4.81 -19.78
CA LYS A 831 -0.44 4.90 -18.34
C LYS A 831 0.59 5.75 -17.56
N ASN A 832 1.22 6.72 -18.22
CA ASN A 832 2.23 7.60 -17.63
C ASN A 832 1.55 8.73 -16.83
N ARG A 833 1.18 8.47 -15.58
CA ARG A 833 0.44 9.41 -14.71
C ARG A 833 1.20 10.72 -14.50
N ASN A 834 2.51 10.64 -14.23
CA ASN A 834 3.35 11.83 -14.03
C ASN A 834 3.40 12.72 -15.28
N GLY A 835 3.58 12.11 -16.46
CA GLY A 835 3.52 12.83 -17.74
C GLY A 835 2.16 13.51 -17.98
N LEU A 836 1.07 12.82 -17.67
CA LEU A 836 -0.29 13.35 -17.82
C LEU A 836 -0.55 14.54 -16.88
N ARG A 837 -0.11 14.44 -15.61
CA ARG A 837 -0.14 15.54 -14.64
C ARG A 837 0.59 16.77 -15.17
N GLY A 838 1.81 16.60 -15.70
CA GLY A 838 2.58 17.68 -16.29
C GLY A 838 1.90 18.32 -17.51
N LEU A 839 1.18 17.54 -18.33
CA LEU A 839 0.41 18.05 -19.47
C LEU A 839 -0.81 18.85 -19.04
N HIS A 840 -1.51 18.44 -17.99
CA HIS A 840 -2.61 19.23 -17.43
C HIS A 840 -2.11 20.56 -16.85
N CYS A 841 -0.95 20.58 -16.18
CA CYS A 841 -0.31 21.81 -15.74
C CYS A 841 0.04 22.73 -16.93
N LEU A 842 0.69 22.18 -17.97
CA LEU A 842 1.04 22.92 -19.18
C LEU A 842 -0.18 23.49 -19.91
N ARG A 843 -1.25 22.70 -20.05
CA ARG A 843 -2.52 23.16 -20.63
C ARG A 843 -3.12 24.31 -19.84
N GLY A 844 -3.04 24.24 -18.52
CA GLY A 844 -3.48 25.31 -17.63
C GLY A 844 -2.69 26.60 -17.87
N GLU A 845 -1.36 26.54 -17.91
CA GLU A 845 -0.49 27.70 -18.20
C GLU A 845 -0.78 28.31 -19.57
N TRP A 846 -0.89 27.46 -20.58
CA TRP A 846 -1.20 27.92 -21.93
C TRP A 846 -2.55 28.63 -22.03
N ARG A 847 -3.58 28.14 -21.35
CA ARG A 847 -4.89 28.79 -21.25
C ARG A 847 -4.85 30.09 -20.45
N LEU A 848 -4.04 30.18 -19.40
CA LEU A 848 -3.82 31.44 -18.66
C LEU A 848 -3.25 32.51 -19.56
N GLU A 849 -2.26 32.21 -20.40
CA GLU A 849 -1.70 33.20 -21.34
C GLU A 849 -2.69 33.70 -22.38
N GLN A 850 -3.71 32.88 -22.70
CA GLN A 850 -4.82 33.29 -23.60
C GLN A 850 -5.95 33.98 -22.88
N GLY A 851 -5.89 34.21 -21.58
CA GLY A 851 -6.96 34.78 -20.77
C GLY A 851 -8.12 33.81 -20.49
N GLY A 852 -7.95 32.52 -20.74
CA GLY A 852 -8.95 31.46 -20.54
C GLY A 852 -9.01 30.97 -19.10
N TRP A 853 -9.33 31.83 -18.13
CA TRP A 853 -9.27 31.56 -16.69
C TRP A 853 -10.04 30.32 -16.26
N GLN A 854 -11.25 30.06 -16.78
CA GLN A 854 -12.07 28.92 -16.40
C GLN A 854 -11.41 27.61 -16.83
N GLY A 855 -11.01 27.49 -18.09
CA GLY A 855 -10.35 26.28 -18.61
C GLY A 855 -8.96 26.04 -17.99
N ALA A 856 -8.27 27.13 -17.59
CA ALA A 856 -7.02 27.03 -16.85
C ALA A 856 -7.26 26.45 -15.45
N ALA A 857 -8.27 26.94 -14.73
CA ALA A 857 -8.64 26.43 -13.41
C ALA A 857 -8.98 24.93 -13.45
N GLU A 858 -9.78 24.49 -14.43
CA GLU A 858 -10.12 23.07 -14.63
C GLU A 858 -8.88 22.21 -14.86
N SER A 859 -7.94 22.67 -15.70
CA SER A 859 -6.70 21.96 -15.99
C SER A 859 -5.80 21.84 -14.76
N PHE A 860 -5.63 22.90 -13.98
CA PHE A 860 -4.85 22.85 -12.75
C PHE A 860 -5.52 22.01 -11.65
N GLN A 861 -6.85 22.04 -11.56
CA GLN A 861 -7.59 21.16 -10.63
C GLN A 861 -7.32 19.69 -10.94
N GLU A 862 -7.31 19.31 -12.22
CA GLU A 862 -7.01 17.94 -12.62
C GLU A 862 -5.55 17.56 -12.32
N ALA A 863 -4.60 18.45 -12.62
CA ALA A 863 -3.19 18.23 -12.24
C ALA A 863 -3.02 18.01 -10.73
N LEU A 864 -3.67 18.85 -9.92
CA LEU A 864 -3.64 18.75 -8.46
C LEU A 864 -4.33 17.50 -7.94
N ARG A 865 -5.48 17.10 -8.53
CA ARG A 865 -6.14 15.85 -8.16
C ARG A 865 -5.19 14.67 -8.32
N MET A 866 -4.48 14.61 -9.44
CA MET A 866 -3.50 13.55 -9.71
C MET A 866 -2.29 13.61 -8.76
N ALA A 867 -1.81 14.81 -8.42
CA ALA A 867 -0.72 14.97 -7.45
C ALA A 867 -1.13 14.51 -6.04
N HIS A 868 -2.35 14.84 -5.61
CA HIS A 868 -2.85 14.46 -4.31
C HIS A 868 -3.06 12.95 -4.15
N GLU A 869 -3.43 12.25 -5.22
CA GLU A 869 -3.57 10.79 -5.20
C GLU A 869 -2.27 10.08 -4.81
N VAL A 870 -1.13 10.66 -5.18
CA VAL A 870 0.21 10.13 -4.87
C VAL A 870 0.93 10.90 -3.75
N LEU A 871 0.20 11.74 -3.02
CA LEU A 871 0.71 12.54 -1.90
C LEU A 871 1.89 13.45 -2.29
N GLN A 872 1.91 13.95 -3.52
CA GLN A 872 2.91 14.90 -3.98
C GLN A 872 2.39 16.34 -3.93
N ASP A 873 3.27 17.25 -3.55
CA ASP A 873 3.03 18.69 -3.64
C ASP A 873 3.26 19.20 -5.07
N ASP A 874 2.32 19.95 -5.59
CA ASP A 874 2.44 20.67 -6.87
C ASP A 874 2.16 22.16 -6.64
N ALA A 875 3.13 22.83 -6.02
CA ALA A 875 3.05 24.23 -5.67
C ALA A 875 2.83 25.15 -6.89
N LYS A 876 3.31 24.73 -8.08
CA LYS A 876 3.11 25.48 -9.33
C LYS A 876 1.64 25.45 -9.74
N SER A 877 1.04 24.27 -9.88
CA SER A 877 -0.37 24.11 -10.23
C SER A 877 -1.29 24.76 -9.19
N GLU A 878 -0.96 24.68 -7.91
CA GLU A 878 -1.75 25.29 -6.84
C GLU A 878 -1.74 26.81 -6.89
N THR A 879 -0.55 27.40 -7.06
CA THR A 879 -0.39 28.84 -7.17
C THR A 879 -1.12 29.40 -8.40
N LEU A 880 -1.01 28.69 -9.54
CA LEU A 880 -1.65 29.11 -10.78
C LEU A 880 -3.17 28.86 -10.76
N LEU A 881 -3.65 27.84 -10.07
CA LEU A 881 -5.08 27.64 -9.80
C LEU A 881 -5.65 28.79 -8.97
N ALA A 882 -4.95 29.21 -7.93
CA ALA A 882 -5.35 30.35 -7.11
C ALA A 882 -5.42 31.64 -7.95
N LEU A 883 -4.43 31.86 -8.84
CA LEU A 883 -4.45 33.00 -9.76
C LEU A 883 -5.67 32.97 -10.69
N ALA A 884 -5.97 31.82 -11.30
CA ALA A 884 -7.15 31.65 -12.14
C ALA A 884 -8.45 31.90 -11.38
N LYS A 885 -8.59 31.28 -10.18
CA LYS A 885 -9.77 31.47 -9.31
C LYS A 885 -9.94 32.92 -8.84
N LEU A 886 -8.84 33.63 -8.58
CA LEU A 886 -8.88 35.04 -8.19
C LEU A 886 -9.46 35.91 -9.32
N HIS A 887 -9.02 35.70 -10.55
CA HIS A 887 -9.56 36.37 -11.73
C HIS A 887 -11.04 36.06 -12.02
N LEU A 888 -11.48 34.84 -11.62
CA LEU A 888 -12.89 34.45 -11.72
C LEU A 888 -13.76 34.96 -10.56
N GLY A 889 -13.17 35.61 -9.56
CA GLY A 889 -13.88 36.05 -8.36
C GLY A 889 -14.35 34.93 -7.44
N GLN A 890 -13.70 33.78 -7.49
CA GLN A 890 -14.07 32.56 -6.77
C GLN A 890 -13.37 32.41 -5.41
N ILE A 891 -12.51 33.32 -5.01
CA ILE A 891 -11.83 33.33 -3.72
C ILE A 891 -12.48 34.35 -2.79
N ALA A 892 -13.04 33.87 -1.67
CA ALA A 892 -13.75 34.74 -0.72
C ALA A 892 -12.79 35.66 0.05
N GLU A 893 -11.62 35.14 0.45
CA GLU A 893 -10.60 35.88 1.21
C GLU A 893 -9.24 35.83 0.48
N PRO A 894 -9.06 36.63 -0.59
CA PRO A 894 -7.88 36.55 -1.45
C PRO A 894 -6.56 36.72 -0.70
N ARG A 895 -6.50 37.63 0.26
CA ARG A 895 -5.27 37.91 1.01
C ARG A 895 -4.83 36.71 1.86
N LEU A 896 -5.77 36.07 2.55
CA LEU A 896 -5.49 34.90 3.39
C LEU A 896 -4.97 33.73 2.54
N GLU A 897 -5.58 33.52 1.37
CA GLU A 897 -5.14 32.44 0.46
C GLU A 897 -3.73 32.69 -0.09
N VAL A 898 -3.39 33.90 -0.48
CA VAL A 898 -2.05 34.22 -0.98
C VAL A 898 -1.01 34.16 0.15
N GLU A 899 -1.37 34.54 1.38
CA GLU A 899 -0.51 34.38 2.56
C GLU A 899 -0.25 32.89 2.85
N ARG A 900 -1.25 32.04 2.77
CA ARG A 900 -1.13 30.58 2.91
C ARG A 900 -0.15 30.00 1.89
N LEU A 901 -0.33 30.33 0.61
CA LEU A 901 0.54 29.87 -0.47
C LEU A 901 1.99 30.35 -0.30
N SER A 902 2.19 31.54 0.24
CA SER A 902 3.52 32.11 0.48
C SER A 902 4.27 31.45 1.64
N GLN A 903 3.60 30.68 2.50
CA GLN A 903 4.20 29.93 3.61
C GLN A 903 4.63 28.52 3.20
N ALA A 904 4.27 28.03 2.02
CA ALA A 904 4.64 26.70 1.53
C ALA A 904 6.18 26.60 1.34
N LYS A 905 6.75 25.42 1.66
CA LYS A 905 8.20 25.17 1.54
C LYS A 905 8.71 25.21 0.10
N ASN A 906 7.87 24.82 -0.85
CA ASN A 906 8.19 24.82 -2.28
C ASN A 906 7.20 25.74 -2.99
N TYR A 907 7.54 26.99 -3.19
CA TYR A 907 6.66 27.95 -3.83
C TYR A 907 7.17 28.41 -5.19
N PHE A 908 6.22 28.66 -6.07
CA PHE A 908 6.45 29.15 -7.42
C PHE A 908 6.46 30.70 -7.42
N TYR A 909 7.64 31.28 -7.33
CA TYR A 909 7.85 32.72 -7.10
C TYR A 909 7.13 33.64 -8.09
N ARG A 910 7.13 33.31 -9.40
CA ARG A 910 6.45 34.13 -10.40
C ARG A 910 4.94 34.19 -10.19
N GLY A 911 4.32 33.03 -10.00
CA GLY A 911 2.89 32.96 -9.72
C GLY A 911 2.51 33.68 -8.44
N LEU A 912 3.32 33.58 -7.38
CA LEU A 912 3.11 34.34 -6.14
C LEU A 912 3.21 35.86 -6.39
N ALA A 913 4.17 36.32 -7.20
CA ALA A 913 4.30 37.75 -7.54
C ALA A 913 3.08 38.24 -8.28
N GLU A 914 2.53 37.45 -9.22
CA GLU A 914 1.30 37.78 -9.93
C GLU A 914 0.07 37.78 -9.00
N LEU A 915 -0.03 36.83 -8.05
CA LEU A 915 -1.08 36.82 -7.04
C LEU A 915 -1.05 38.06 -6.13
N TRP A 916 0.14 38.42 -5.58
CA TRP A 916 0.31 39.59 -4.76
C TRP A 916 -0.02 40.89 -5.53
N LEU A 917 0.34 40.93 -6.81
CA LEU A 917 0.01 42.05 -7.68
C LEU A 917 -1.50 42.14 -7.95
N ALA A 918 -2.17 41.01 -8.15
CA ALA A 918 -3.62 40.95 -8.40
C ALA A 918 -4.46 41.42 -7.21
N ILE A 919 -3.95 41.31 -5.98
CA ILE A 919 -4.58 41.84 -4.75
C ILE A 919 -4.00 43.19 -4.31
N ASP A 920 -3.27 43.88 -5.20
CA ASP A 920 -2.68 45.21 -5.05
C ASP A 920 -1.59 45.32 -3.91
N ASP A 921 -1.00 44.21 -3.49
CA ASP A 921 0.14 44.24 -2.58
C ASP A 921 1.46 44.33 -3.39
N LYS A 922 1.78 45.52 -3.83
CA LYS A 922 2.97 45.79 -4.68
C LYS A 922 4.30 45.54 -3.98
N VAL A 923 4.33 45.59 -2.65
CA VAL A 923 5.59 45.36 -1.89
C VAL A 923 5.97 43.88 -1.95
N ARG A 924 5.06 43.01 -1.58
CA ARG A 924 5.31 41.54 -1.64
C ARG A 924 5.41 41.07 -3.08
N ALA A 925 4.64 41.62 -4.02
CA ALA A 925 4.79 41.33 -5.44
C ALA A 925 6.21 41.63 -5.96
N LYS A 926 6.84 42.75 -5.56
CA LYS A 926 8.24 43.07 -5.90
C LYS A 926 9.23 42.10 -5.33
N GLU A 927 9.08 41.71 -4.08
CA GLU A 927 9.96 40.69 -3.42
C GLU A 927 9.89 39.37 -4.14
N CYS A 928 8.70 38.86 -4.43
CA CYS A 928 8.52 37.61 -5.16
C CYS A 928 9.00 37.70 -6.61
N ALA A 929 8.79 38.80 -7.32
CA ALA A 929 9.26 39.00 -8.69
C ALA A 929 10.81 39.01 -8.76
N LEU A 930 11.48 39.66 -7.78
CA LEU A 930 12.94 39.63 -7.67
C LEU A 930 13.45 38.21 -7.36
N ALA A 931 12.76 37.45 -6.52
CA ALA A 931 13.08 36.08 -6.24
C ALA A 931 12.92 35.20 -7.49
N ALA A 932 11.82 35.38 -8.25
CA ALA A 932 11.58 34.71 -9.52
C ALA A 932 12.67 34.98 -10.55
N TYR A 933 13.06 36.25 -10.70
CA TYR A 933 14.14 36.65 -11.61
C TYR A 933 15.49 36.01 -11.23
N LYS A 934 15.84 36.02 -9.94
CA LYS A 934 17.07 35.36 -9.44
C LYS A 934 17.03 33.86 -9.62
N TRP A 935 15.91 33.21 -9.38
CA TRP A 935 15.74 31.78 -9.58
C TRP A 935 15.91 31.41 -11.07
N SER A 936 15.28 32.17 -11.97
CA SER A 936 15.36 31.92 -13.41
C SER A 936 16.73 32.21 -14.02
N TRP A 937 17.60 32.95 -13.31
CA TRP A 937 18.99 33.19 -13.70
C TRP A 937 19.86 31.93 -13.56
N ALA A 938 19.45 30.97 -12.75
CA ALA A 938 20.12 29.67 -12.53
C ALA A 938 21.63 29.78 -12.32
N ASP A 939 22.43 29.23 -13.21
CA ASP A 939 23.91 29.34 -13.17
C ASP A 939 24.41 30.63 -13.86
N GLY A 940 23.58 31.41 -14.47
CA GLY A 940 23.90 32.62 -15.26
C GLY A 940 23.99 32.33 -16.74
N GLU A 941 23.91 33.39 -17.56
CA GLU A 941 23.99 33.28 -19.01
C GLU A 941 25.21 32.48 -19.47
N PRO A 942 25.08 31.48 -20.36
CA PRO A 942 23.88 31.13 -21.12
C PRO A 942 22.93 30.10 -20.43
N TYR A 943 23.23 29.65 -19.21
CA TYR A 943 22.52 28.63 -18.47
C TYR A 943 21.39 29.22 -17.61
N VAL A 944 20.33 29.67 -18.24
CA VAL A 944 19.18 30.36 -17.64
C VAL A 944 17.86 29.70 -18.07
N HIS A 945 16.81 29.79 -17.24
CA HIS A 945 15.45 29.45 -17.64
C HIS A 945 14.85 30.60 -18.45
N ARG A 946 15.10 30.61 -19.74
CA ARG A 946 14.84 31.75 -20.64
C ARG A 946 13.39 32.24 -20.60
N TYR A 947 12.43 31.32 -20.66
CA TYR A 947 11.01 31.67 -20.60
C TYR A 947 10.65 32.37 -19.29
N GLU A 948 10.98 31.76 -18.16
CA GLU A 948 10.69 32.29 -16.83
C GLU A 948 11.46 33.61 -16.55
N LEU A 949 12.69 33.71 -17.08
CA LEU A 949 13.52 34.92 -16.98
C LEU A 949 12.85 36.11 -17.69
N ASN A 950 12.34 35.88 -18.91
CA ASN A 950 11.64 36.90 -19.69
C ASN A 950 10.36 37.32 -19.00
N LYS A 951 9.53 36.36 -18.53
CA LYS A 951 8.29 36.64 -17.78
C LYS A 951 8.56 37.40 -16.48
N SER A 952 9.59 37.01 -15.75
CA SER A 952 9.98 37.70 -14.50
C SER A 952 10.50 39.11 -14.78
N ARG A 953 11.18 39.36 -15.89
CA ARG A 953 11.64 40.67 -16.34
C ARG A 953 10.44 41.57 -16.66
N GLU A 954 9.50 41.08 -17.46
CA GLU A 954 8.25 41.79 -17.79
C GLU A 954 7.47 42.19 -16.52
N LEU A 955 7.45 41.31 -15.53
CA LEU A 955 6.80 41.56 -14.26
C LEU A 955 7.52 42.63 -13.43
N LEU A 956 8.85 42.63 -13.38
CA LEU A 956 9.67 43.65 -12.72
C LEU A 956 9.47 45.02 -13.39
N GLU A 957 9.43 45.07 -14.72
CA GLU A 957 9.17 46.30 -15.48
C GLU A 957 7.77 46.87 -15.16
N ARG A 958 6.74 46.01 -15.13
CA ARG A 958 5.37 46.39 -14.74
C ARG A 958 5.31 46.98 -13.30
N LEU A 959 6.15 46.45 -12.41
CA LEU A 959 6.24 46.88 -11.02
C LEU A 959 7.16 48.11 -10.84
N GLY A 960 7.83 48.56 -11.90
CA GLY A 960 8.76 49.68 -11.85
C GLY A 960 10.00 49.38 -11.00
N VAL A 961 10.49 48.16 -11.07
CA VAL A 961 11.69 47.68 -10.34
C VAL A 961 12.84 47.60 -11.33
N GLU A 962 14.00 48.11 -10.92
CA GLU A 962 15.25 47.98 -11.69
C GLU A 962 15.64 46.54 -11.78
N ILE A 963 15.98 46.05 -12.99
CA ILE A 963 16.40 44.70 -13.24
C ILE A 963 17.75 44.47 -12.62
N PRO A 964 17.93 43.45 -11.75
CA PRO A 964 19.23 43.13 -11.12
C PRO A 964 20.29 42.80 -12.15
N ASN A 965 21.47 43.40 -12.02
CA ASN A 965 22.63 43.02 -12.81
C ASN A 965 23.31 41.82 -12.15
N LEU A 966 22.98 40.60 -12.63
CA LEU A 966 23.53 39.36 -12.14
C LEU A 966 24.74 38.94 -12.99
N LEU A 967 25.69 38.25 -12.35
CA LEU A 967 26.93 37.79 -13.04
C LEU A 967 26.60 36.64 -14.00
N PRO A 968 27.21 36.61 -15.19
CA PRO A 968 27.06 35.46 -16.10
C PRO A 968 27.76 34.22 -15.51
N TYR A 969 27.49 33.08 -16.10
CA TYR A 969 28.18 31.83 -15.76
C TYR A 969 29.68 31.93 -15.85
N ASP A 970 30.37 31.42 -14.83
CA ASP A 970 31.82 31.39 -14.75
C ASP A 970 32.31 29.93 -14.66
N PRO A 971 32.82 29.34 -15.75
CA PRO A 971 33.30 27.95 -15.75
C PRO A 971 34.38 27.65 -14.70
N ALA A 972 35.13 28.67 -14.25
CA ALA A 972 36.19 28.48 -13.28
C ALA A 972 35.67 28.27 -11.84
N LYS A 973 34.40 28.61 -11.60
CA LYS A 973 33.71 28.44 -10.32
C LYS A 973 32.75 27.26 -10.29
N ASP A 974 32.59 26.59 -11.42
CA ASP A 974 31.67 25.48 -11.51
C ASP A 974 32.19 24.22 -10.79
N GLU A 975 31.30 23.48 -10.20
CA GLU A 975 31.59 22.25 -9.48
C GLU A 975 31.93 21.13 -10.45
N LYS A 976 33.03 20.45 -10.24
CA LYS A 976 33.45 19.28 -11.00
C LYS A 976 32.97 18.02 -10.27
N LEU A 977 32.28 17.15 -11.01
CA LEU A 977 31.79 15.90 -10.43
C LEU A 977 32.94 14.89 -10.22
N PRO A 978 32.89 14.04 -9.19
CA PRO A 978 34.00 13.14 -8.82
C PRO A 978 34.44 12.17 -9.91
N TRP A 979 33.56 11.84 -10.87
CA TRP A 979 33.80 10.88 -11.97
C TRP A 979 33.95 11.52 -13.35
N GLU A 980 33.87 12.83 -13.43
CA GLU A 980 33.82 13.56 -14.73
C GLU A 980 35.06 13.31 -15.60
N ASP A 981 36.25 13.24 -14.99
CA ASP A 981 37.49 12.91 -15.70
C ASP A 981 37.53 11.46 -16.19
N GLU A 982 37.06 10.53 -15.38
CA GLU A 982 37.02 9.12 -15.72
C GLU A 982 36.07 8.86 -16.89
N VAL A 983 34.91 9.52 -16.90
CA VAL A 983 33.95 9.47 -18.00
C VAL A 983 34.52 10.08 -19.25
N ALA A 984 35.15 11.26 -19.17
CA ALA A 984 35.79 11.91 -20.32
C ALA A 984 36.90 11.04 -20.93
N ALA A 985 37.75 10.44 -20.09
CA ALA A 985 38.79 9.52 -20.54
C ALA A 985 38.21 8.27 -21.22
N ALA A 986 37.13 7.70 -20.68
CA ALA A 986 36.42 6.55 -21.27
C ALA A 986 35.85 6.90 -22.67
N ILE A 987 35.23 8.08 -22.81
CA ILE A 987 34.74 8.59 -24.11
C ILE A 987 35.85 8.69 -25.13
N GLU A 988 36.98 9.29 -24.77
CA GLU A 988 38.15 9.46 -25.68
C GLU A 988 38.76 8.10 -26.06
N GLN A 989 38.87 7.17 -25.11
CA GLN A 989 39.32 5.81 -25.39
C GLN A 989 38.40 5.12 -26.39
N LEU A 990 37.08 5.14 -26.13
CA LEU A 990 36.09 4.52 -27.04
C LEU A 990 36.11 5.16 -28.44
N ARG A 991 36.30 6.47 -28.51
CA ARG A 991 36.45 7.21 -29.77
C ARG A 991 37.68 6.75 -30.54
N ALA A 992 38.82 6.57 -29.88
CA ALA A 992 40.03 6.05 -30.47
C ALA A 992 39.89 4.60 -30.97
N GLU A 993 39.25 3.72 -30.17
CA GLU A 993 39.00 2.33 -30.56
C GLU A 993 38.11 2.24 -31.80
N LYS A 994 37.05 3.05 -31.87
CA LYS A 994 36.14 3.09 -33.04
C LYS A 994 36.82 3.63 -34.28
N ALA A 995 37.70 4.64 -34.14
CA ALA A 995 38.49 5.18 -35.26
C ALA A 995 39.50 4.15 -35.80
N ALA A 996 40.15 3.39 -34.90
CA ALA A 996 41.05 2.31 -35.31
C ALA A 996 40.35 1.15 -35.98
N ALA A 997 39.12 0.81 -35.53
CA ALA A 997 38.31 -0.25 -36.17
C ALA A 997 37.72 0.12 -37.53
N GLY A 998 37.56 1.43 -37.82
CA GLY A 998 37.09 1.96 -39.10
C GLY A 998 38.16 2.15 -40.18
N GLN A 999 39.44 1.97 -39.87
CA GLN A 999 40.52 2.02 -40.87
C GLN A 999 40.59 0.68 -41.63
N PRO A 1000 40.52 0.63 -42.95
CA PRO A 1000 40.75 -0.59 -43.70
C PRO A 1000 42.15 -1.12 -43.37
N ARG A 1001 42.27 -2.39 -42.96
CA ARG A 1001 43.57 -3.06 -42.84
C ARG A 1001 44.28 -2.91 -44.19
N VAL A 1002 45.33 -2.11 -44.23
CA VAL A 1002 46.29 -2.16 -45.35
C VAL A 1002 47.04 -3.48 -45.14
N GLU A 1003 46.60 -4.51 -45.93
CA GLU A 1003 47.38 -5.72 -46.05
C GLU A 1003 48.72 -5.36 -46.71
N GLY A 1004 49.76 -5.48 -45.93
CA GLY A 1004 51.13 -5.38 -46.37
C GLY A 1004 51.63 -6.76 -46.83
#